data_371ef025356914c486a02972d3040fe6
#
_entry.id   371ef025356914c486a02972d3040fe6
#
_cell.length_a   1.000
_cell.length_b   1.000
_cell.length_c   1.000
_cell.angle_alpha   90.00
_cell.angle_beta   90.00
_cell.angle_gamma   90.00
#
_symmetry.space_group_name_H-M   'P 1'
#
loop_
_entity.id
_entity.type
_entity.pdbx_description
1 polymer ?
#
loop_
_entity_poly.entity_id
_entity_poly.type
_entity_poly.pdbx_seq_one_letter_code
_entity_poly.pdbx_strand_id
1 'polypeptide(L)'
;MQDFVHLHVHTQYSILDGQASIPRLVDKAIADGMKGIEVTDHGDMFGIKEFFNYVNKKNGGTNGEIKDLKKKIAGLEKGTVECENPEAELAVCREQLEAAKKKLFKPIFGCEMYVARRRLFNKEGKPDQSGYHLVVLAKNEKGYHNLIKLVSKAWTEGFYMRPRTDRVELEKYHEGLIVCTACIAGEVPKNIIAGKYEEAEEAIQWYKRVFGDDFYLELQRHKATVPRANHEAYKLQQIANEKLIEYSKKYNVKLVCTNDVHFVDEENAEAHDRLICLSTGKDLDDPNRMLYSKQEWMKTRAEMNEIFADVPEALSNTVDICDQVEFYSIDHAPIMPTFAIPEDFGTEEEYRKKYTEKDLFDEFTQDENGNVVMSEDAAKSKIEKLGGYDKLYRIKLEADYLKKLALEGAHKRYGEVLSEEVQERIKFELHIMKTMGFPGYFLIVQDFIRAAREELDVSVGPGRGSAAGSAVAYCLGITKIDPIAYDLLFERFLNPDRISLPDIDVDFDDDGRGRVLNWVTEKYGQEKVAHIITYGTMATKLAIKDVARVQKLPLSESDRLCKLVPDKIPDKKMNLPNAIAYVPELQAAEVSPDPILRDTIKYAKMLEGNVRNTGVHACGTIICRDDITDWVPVSTADDKETGEKMLVTQYEGSVIEDTGLIKMDFLGLKTLSIIKEAVENIKHSKGIVLDIDEVDIEDPVTYELYSDGRTIGTFQFESAGMQKYLRELEHAHDYLLYPENIGENLSLDETCLSNG
;
A
#
# COMPACT_ATOMS: atom_id res chain seq x y z
N MET A 1 -21.99 -17.08 -28.77
CA MET A 1 -21.63 -16.05 -27.79
C MET A 1 -20.13 -15.86 -27.86
N GLN A 2 -19.67 -14.64 -28.12
CA GLN A 2 -18.25 -14.30 -28.06
C GLN A 2 -17.80 -14.28 -26.60
N ASP A 3 -16.54 -14.66 -26.36
CA ASP A 3 -15.91 -14.45 -25.06
C ASP A 3 -15.62 -12.95 -24.87
N PHE A 4 -15.52 -12.50 -23.62
CA PHE A 4 -15.42 -11.08 -23.31
C PHE A 4 -14.69 -10.86 -21.98
N VAL A 5 -13.96 -9.75 -21.87
CA VAL A 5 -13.30 -9.27 -20.66
C VAL A 5 -13.56 -7.77 -20.49
N HIS A 6 -13.92 -7.33 -19.29
CA HIS A 6 -14.03 -5.90 -18.99
C HIS A 6 -12.66 -5.22 -18.99
N LEU A 7 -12.51 -4.16 -19.79
CA LEU A 7 -11.29 -3.38 -19.99
C LEU A 7 -11.43 -1.89 -19.64
N HIS A 8 -12.49 -1.49 -18.95
CA HIS A 8 -12.71 -0.15 -18.43
C HIS A 8 -13.56 -0.26 -17.16
N VAL A 9 -12.89 -0.29 -16.01
CA VAL A 9 -13.51 -0.60 -14.71
C VAL A 9 -12.99 0.35 -13.64
N HIS A 10 -13.92 1.04 -12.99
CA HIS A 10 -13.65 1.90 -11.83
C HIS A 10 -14.03 1.18 -10.55
N THR A 11 -13.09 1.19 -9.61
CA THR A 11 -13.29 0.64 -8.26
C THR A 11 -13.63 1.76 -7.27
N GLN A 12 -13.78 1.40 -6.01
CA GLN A 12 -13.91 2.37 -4.91
C GLN A 12 -12.71 3.34 -4.80
N TYR A 13 -11.62 3.07 -5.51
CA TYR A 13 -10.45 3.94 -5.56
C TYR A 13 -10.55 5.04 -6.61
N SER A 14 -11.53 4.99 -7.53
CA SER A 14 -12.07 6.18 -8.19
C SER A 14 -12.91 6.96 -7.16
N ILE A 15 -12.23 7.70 -6.27
CA ILE A 15 -12.76 8.20 -5.00
C ILE A 15 -14.02 9.04 -5.19
N LEU A 16 -15.10 8.65 -4.50
CA LEU A 16 -16.44 9.23 -4.59
C LEU A 16 -17.06 9.19 -6.00
N ASP A 17 -16.52 8.33 -6.89
CA ASP A 17 -17.09 8.07 -8.21
C ASP A 17 -17.36 6.57 -8.40
N GLY A 18 -16.40 5.69 -8.13
CA GLY A 18 -16.59 4.24 -8.14
C GLY A 18 -17.18 3.70 -6.82
N GLN A 19 -18.15 2.81 -6.93
CA GLN A 19 -18.74 2.10 -5.77
C GLN A 19 -18.33 0.63 -5.72
N ALA A 20 -17.70 0.12 -6.77
CA ALA A 20 -17.35 -1.28 -6.88
C ALA A 20 -16.15 -1.66 -6.00
N SER A 21 -16.29 -2.65 -5.14
CA SER A 21 -15.15 -3.21 -4.40
C SER A 21 -14.41 -4.24 -5.26
N ILE A 22 -13.09 -4.27 -5.16
CA ILE A 22 -12.21 -5.19 -5.89
C ILE A 22 -12.61 -6.66 -5.69
N PRO A 23 -12.84 -7.16 -4.45
CA PRO A 23 -13.24 -8.54 -4.26
C PRO A 23 -14.52 -8.93 -4.99
N ARG A 24 -15.56 -8.06 -4.97
CA ARG A 24 -16.82 -8.34 -5.65
C ARG A 24 -16.69 -8.34 -7.18
N LEU A 25 -15.89 -7.43 -7.74
CA LEU A 25 -15.61 -7.39 -9.18
C LEU A 25 -14.91 -8.69 -9.63
N VAL A 26 -13.84 -9.07 -8.97
CA VAL A 26 -13.07 -10.28 -9.30
C VAL A 26 -13.93 -11.54 -9.15
N ASP A 27 -14.69 -11.66 -8.06
CA ASP A 27 -15.54 -12.83 -7.82
C ASP A 27 -16.65 -12.95 -8.89
N LYS A 28 -17.26 -11.84 -9.29
CA LYS A 28 -18.28 -11.81 -10.34
C LYS A 28 -17.69 -12.17 -11.71
N ALA A 29 -16.49 -11.65 -12.03
CA ALA A 29 -15.79 -11.99 -13.29
C ALA A 29 -15.47 -13.48 -13.37
N ILE A 30 -14.96 -14.07 -12.29
CA ILE A 30 -14.65 -15.49 -12.20
C ILE A 30 -15.94 -16.34 -12.32
N ALA A 31 -17.00 -15.94 -11.60
CA ALA A 31 -18.28 -16.64 -11.63
C ALA A 31 -18.95 -16.64 -13.02
N ASP A 32 -18.79 -15.55 -13.77
CA ASP A 32 -19.27 -15.45 -15.17
C ASP A 32 -18.33 -16.16 -16.18
N GLY A 33 -17.17 -16.68 -15.72
CA GLY A 33 -16.20 -17.39 -16.55
C GLY A 33 -15.36 -16.51 -17.45
N MET A 34 -15.15 -15.25 -17.09
CA MET A 34 -14.18 -14.37 -17.74
C MET A 34 -12.76 -14.85 -17.47
N LYS A 35 -11.84 -14.67 -18.42
CA LYS A 35 -10.42 -15.06 -18.26
C LYS A 35 -9.60 -14.10 -17.39
N GLY A 36 -10.09 -12.90 -17.21
CA GLY A 36 -9.46 -11.82 -16.47
C GLY A 36 -10.40 -10.65 -16.27
N ILE A 37 -9.93 -9.63 -15.63
CA ILE A 37 -10.57 -8.32 -15.49
C ILE A 37 -9.49 -7.25 -15.37
N GLU A 38 -9.85 -6.05 -15.67
CA GLU A 38 -8.98 -4.89 -15.58
C GLU A 38 -9.46 -3.96 -14.45
N VAL A 39 -8.55 -3.09 -13.97
CA VAL A 39 -8.83 -1.95 -13.10
C VAL A 39 -8.18 -0.70 -13.68
N THR A 40 -9.01 0.33 -13.99
CA THR A 40 -8.60 1.62 -14.56
C THR A 40 -9.20 2.80 -13.81
N ASP A 41 -8.85 2.94 -12.54
CA ASP A 41 -9.33 4.05 -11.73
C ASP A 41 -8.91 5.43 -12.29
N HIS A 42 -9.65 6.48 -11.93
CA HIS A 42 -9.48 7.84 -12.47
C HIS A 42 -8.16 8.49 -12.03
N GLY A 43 -7.17 8.48 -12.91
CA GLY A 43 -5.91 9.19 -12.74
C GLY A 43 -5.00 8.65 -11.62
N ASP A 44 -5.25 7.45 -11.15
CA ASP A 44 -4.48 6.82 -10.08
C ASP A 44 -4.33 5.30 -10.26
N MET A 45 -3.48 4.72 -9.42
CA MET A 45 -3.25 3.28 -9.31
C MET A 45 -3.48 2.79 -7.86
N PHE A 46 -4.30 3.49 -7.09
CA PHE A 46 -4.52 3.25 -5.67
C PHE A 46 -4.93 1.81 -5.36
N GLY A 47 -5.81 1.22 -6.17
CA GLY A 47 -6.35 -0.13 -5.97
C GLY A 47 -5.47 -1.26 -6.52
N ILE A 48 -4.42 -0.98 -7.29
CA ILE A 48 -3.68 -2.00 -8.06
C ILE A 48 -3.05 -3.06 -7.17
N LYS A 49 -2.46 -2.68 -6.04
CA LYS A 49 -1.81 -3.66 -5.15
C LYS A 49 -2.82 -4.56 -4.43
N GLU A 50 -3.95 -4.02 -3.97
CA GLU A 50 -5.06 -4.82 -3.43
C GLU A 50 -5.59 -5.78 -4.49
N PHE A 51 -5.78 -5.30 -5.72
CA PHE A 51 -6.26 -6.08 -6.85
C PHE A 51 -5.31 -7.26 -7.16
N PHE A 52 -4.01 -6.98 -7.26
CA PHE A 52 -2.98 -8.01 -7.45
C PHE A 52 -3.04 -9.08 -6.35
N ASN A 53 -3.05 -8.67 -5.09
CA ASN A 53 -3.08 -9.58 -3.95
C ASN A 53 -4.35 -10.44 -3.94
N TYR A 54 -5.51 -9.84 -4.25
CA TYR A 54 -6.77 -10.58 -4.26
C TYR A 54 -6.83 -11.62 -5.38
N VAL A 55 -6.40 -11.26 -6.60
CA VAL A 55 -6.32 -12.19 -7.72
C VAL A 55 -5.31 -13.32 -7.45
N ASN A 56 -4.15 -13.02 -6.89
CA ASN A 56 -3.16 -14.03 -6.50
C ASN A 56 -3.73 -15.03 -5.49
N LYS A 57 -4.52 -14.54 -4.52
CA LYS A 57 -5.23 -15.40 -3.56
C LYS A 57 -6.22 -16.33 -4.27
N LYS A 58 -6.98 -15.85 -5.26
CA LYS A 58 -7.90 -16.67 -6.05
C LYS A 58 -7.18 -17.72 -6.89
N ASN A 59 -6.03 -17.36 -7.44
CA ASN A 59 -5.16 -18.23 -8.22
C ASN A 59 -4.32 -19.19 -7.35
N GLY A 60 -4.38 -19.13 -6.04
CA GLY A 60 -3.48 -19.82 -5.11
C GLY A 60 -3.29 -21.31 -5.38
N GLY A 61 -4.37 -22.04 -5.65
CA GLY A 61 -4.31 -23.47 -6.00
C GLY A 61 -3.54 -23.72 -7.31
N THR A 62 -3.86 -22.96 -8.34
CA THR A 62 -3.21 -23.05 -9.67
C THR A 62 -1.75 -22.59 -9.59
N ASN A 63 -1.44 -21.56 -8.80
CA ASN A 63 -0.06 -21.11 -8.56
C ASN A 63 0.76 -22.20 -7.83
N GLY A 64 0.14 -22.93 -6.90
CA GLY A 64 0.75 -24.11 -6.27
C GLY A 64 1.08 -25.20 -7.29
N GLU A 65 0.14 -25.58 -8.14
CA GLU A 65 0.34 -26.54 -9.25
C GLU A 65 1.49 -26.12 -10.17
N ILE A 66 1.54 -24.85 -10.57
CA ILE A 66 2.59 -24.29 -11.40
C ILE A 66 3.96 -24.35 -10.71
N LYS A 67 4.02 -24.03 -9.42
CA LYS A 67 5.26 -24.09 -8.63
C LYS A 67 5.81 -25.51 -8.55
N ASP A 68 4.95 -26.48 -8.29
CA ASP A 68 5.34 -27.89 -8.20
C ASP A 68 5.81 -28.43 -9.55
N LEU A 69 5.11 -28.08 -10.65
CA LEU A 69 5.53 -28.46 -12.01
C LEU A 69 6.87 -27.84 -12.37
N LYS A 70 7.11 -26.56 -12.08
CA LYS A 70 8.41 -25.92 -12.29
C LYS A 70 9.53 -26.59 -11.50
N LYS A 71 9.27 -26.95 -10.23
CA LYS A 71 10.24 -27.66 -9.39
C LYS A 71 10.55 -29.06 -9.95
N LYS A 72 9.52 -29.77 -10.43
CA LYS A 72 9.68 -31.10 -11.05
C LYS A 72 10.48 -31.01 -12.36
N ILE A 73 10.18 -30.02 -13.22
CA ILE A 73 10.92 -29.75 -14.46
C ILE A 73 12.40 -29.48 -14.17
N ALA A 74 12.69 -28.57 -13.23
CA ALA A 74 14.06 -28.26 -12.83
C ALA A 74 14.80 -29.46 -12.24
N GLY A 75 14.12 -30.33 -11.50
CA GLY A 75 14.66 -31.58 -10.97
C GLY A 75 15.00 -32.61 -12.07
N LEU A 76 14.12 -32.73 -13.07
CA LEU A 76 14.34 -33.61 -14.21
C LEU A 76 15.52 -33.09 -15.08
N GLU A 77 15.61 -31.79 -15.34
CA GLU A 77 16.70 -31.15 -16.09
C GLU A 77 18.07 -31.30 -15.41
N LYS A 78 18.10 -31.27 -14.08
CA LYS A 78 19.30 -31.45 -13.25
C LYS A 78 19.62 -32.93 -12.95
N GLY A 79 18.75 -33.87 -13.35
CA GLY A 79 18.91 -35.28 -13.04
C GLY A 79 18.76 -35.64 -11.54
N THR A 80 18.14 -34.79 -10.75
CA THR A 80 17.92 -35.01 -9.32
C THR A 80 16.58 -35.75 -9.01
N VAL A 81 15.73 -35.93 -10.02
CA VAL A 81 14.50 -36.72 -9.94
C VAL A 81 14.69 -38.00 -10.74
N GLU A 82 14.60 -39.17 -10.07
CA GLU A 82 14.68 -40.49 -10.74
C GLU A 82 13.45 -40.68 -11.63
N CYS A 83 13.66 -40.99 -12.91
CA CYS A 83 12.60 -41.23 -13.88
C CYS A 83 13.11 -42.18 -14.96
N GLU A 84 12.28 -43.15 -15.39
CA GLU A 84 12.65 -44.13 -16.43
C GLU A 84 12.86 -43.47 -17.79
N ASN A 85 12.14 -42.40 -18.11
CA ASN A 85 12.28 -41.65 -19.36
C ASN A 85 12.18 -40.15 -19.11
N PRO A 86 13.26 -39.47 -18.71
CA PRO A 86 13.28 -38.06 -18.35
C PRO A 86 12.81 -37.13 -19.47
N GLU A 87 13.11 -37.39 -20.73
CA GLU A 87 12.70 -36.55 -21.85
C GLU A 87 11.17 -36.56 -22.07
N ALA A 88 10.55 -37.74 -22.00
CA ALA A 88 9.12 -37.88 -22.14
C ALA A 88 8.36 -37.21 -20.97
N GLU A 89 8.86 -37.45 -19.75
CA GLU A 89 8.26 -36.84 -18.54
C GLU A 89 8.40 -35.32 -18.55
N LEU A 90 9.51 -34.79 -19.04
CA LEU A 90 9.78 -33.37 -19.18
C LEU A 90 8.82 -32.71 -20.18
N ALA A 91 8.54 -33.40 -21.32
CA ALA A 91 7.54 -32.95 -22.30
C ALA A 91 6.14 -32.90 -21.69
N VAL A 92 5.72 -33.92 -20.94
CA VAL A 92 4.43 -33.96 -20.24
C VAL A 92 4.32 -32.84 -19.20
N CYS A 93 5.36 -32.67 -18.36
CA CYS A 93 5.36 -31.62 -17.34
C CYS A 93 5.29 -30.21 -17.96
N ARG A 94 5.95 -29.97 -19.09
CA ARG A 94 5.88 -28.70 -19.82
C ARG A 94 4.49 -28.45 -20.41
N GLU A 95 3.85 -29.47 -20.97
CA GLU A 95 2.46 -29.38 -21.46
C GLU A 95 1.48 -29.08 -20.31
N GLN A 96 1.62 -29.79 -19.19
CA GLN A 96 0.83 -29.55 -18.00
C GLN A 96 1.05 -28.14 -17.44
N LEU A 97 2.27 -27.64 -17.47
CA LEU A 97 2.59 -26.27 -17.03
C LEU A 97 1.89 -25.22 -17.91
N GLU A 98 1.90 -25.40 -19.23
CA GLU A 98 1.21 -24.49 -20.13
C GLU A 98 -0.32 -24.57 -19.98
N ALA A 99 -0.87 -25.76 -19.72
CA ALA A 99 -2.28 -25.95 -19.42
C ALA A 99 -2.67 -25.28 -18.09
N ALA A 100 -1.82 -25.39 -17.05
CA ALA A 100 -2.06 -24.75 -15.76
C ALA A 100 -2.00 -23.22 -15.87
N LYS A 101 -1.04 -22.66 -16.61
CA LYS A 101 -0.96 -21.21 -16.87
C LYS A 101 -2.21 -20.65 -17.53
N LYS A 102 -2.83 -21.41 -18.44
CA LYS A 102 -4.10 -21.02 -19.10
C LYS A 102 -5.30 -21.00 -18.18
N LYS A 103 -5.26 -21.67 -17.03
CA LYS A 103 -6.33 -21.64 -16.01
C LYS A 103 -6.27 -20.41 -15.10
N LEU A 104 -5.15 -19.68 -15.09
CA LEU A 104 -4.99 -18.52 -14.23
C LEU A 104 -5.96 -17.40 -14.65
N PHE A 105 -6.69 -16.87 -13.67
CA PHE A 105 -7.44 -15.64 -13.85
C PHE A 105 -6.46 -14.47 -13.93
N LYS A 106 -6.58 -13.62 -14.96
CA LYS A 106 -5.59 -12.59 -15.28
C LYS A 106 -5.96 -11.22 -14.72
N PRO A 107 -5.15 -10.62 -13.85
CA PRO A 107 -5.29 -9.22 -13.50
C PRO A 107 -4.66 -8.36 -14.60
N ILE A 108 -5.38 -7.35 -15.07
CA ILE A 108 -4.88 -6.34 -16.01
C ILE A 108 -4.80 -5.02 -15.28
N PHE A 109 -3.58 -4.48 -15.14
CA PHE A 109 -3.34 -3.22 -14.44
C PHE A 109 -3.45 -2.05 -15.40
N GLY A 110 -4.22 -1.04 -15.03
CA GLY A 110 -4.42 0.12 -15.85
C GLY A 110 -4.73 1.39 -15.04
N CYS A 111 -5.00 2.45 -15.78
CA CYS A 111 -5.44 3.74 -15.26
C CYS A 111 -6.23 4.46 -16.36
N GLU A 112 -7.40 5.02 -16.05
CA GLU A 112 -8.01 6.00 -16.93
C GLU A 112 -7.35 7.35 -16.69
N MET A 113 -6.40 7.71 -17.55
CA MET A 113 -5.58 8.91 -17.41
C MET A 113 -6.28 10.15 -17.99
N TYR A 114 -5.96 11.30 -17.42
CA TYR A 114 -6.31 12.60 -17.96
C TYR A 114 -5.18 13.11 -18.85
N VAL A 115 -5.41 13.26 -20.16
CA VAL A 115 -4.43 13.77 -21.12
C VAL A 115 -4.66 15.26 -21.34
N ALA A 116 -3.72 16.08 -20.95
CA ALA A 116 -3.78 17.54 -21.09
C ALA A 116 -3.90 17.95 -22.55
N ARG A 117 -4.72 18.94 -22.83
CA ARG A 117 -4.91 19.48 -24.21
C ARG A 117 -3.68 20.21 -24.73
N ARG A 118 -2.86 20.72 -23.83
CA ARG A 118 -1.54 21.33 -24.07
C ARG A 118 -0.47 20.49 -23.36
N ARG A 119 0.52 21.10 -22.76
CA ARG A 119 1.49 20.40 -21.92
C ARG A 119 0.97 20.27 -20.49
N LEU A 120 1.39 19.21 -19.78
CA LEU A 120 0.96 18.90 -18.43
C LEU A 120 1.23 20.04 -17.41
N PHE A 121 2.22 20.84 -17.63
CA PHE A 121 2.58 21.98 -16.77
C PHE A 121 1.84 23.30 -17.10
N ASN A 122 1.01 23.35 -18.16
CA ASN A 122 0.10 24.46 -18.38
C ASN A 122 -1.07 24.37 -17.38
N LYS A 123 -1.27 25.43 -16.60
CA LYS A 123 -2.25 25.47 -15.49
C LYS A 123 -3.05 26.76 -15.51
N GLU A 124 -3.67 27.07 -16.65
CA GLU A 124 -4.32 28.36 -16.92
C GLU A 124 -5.79 28.17 -17.30
N GLY A 125 -6.69 28.45 -16.36
CA GLY A 125 -8.14 28.50 -16.61
C GLY A 125 -8.79 27.16 -16.97
N LYS A 126 -10.03 27.23 -17.40
CA LYS A 126 -10.87 26.04 -17.70
C LYS A 126 -10.29 25.02 -18.69
N PRO A 127 -9.58 25.43 -19.77
CA PRO A 127 -9.03 24.45 -20.71
C PRO A 127 -8.04 23.46 -20.10
N ASP A 128 -7.32 23.89 -19.05
CA ASP A 128 -6.28 23.10 -18.41
C ASP A 128 -6.75 22.38 -17.13
N GLN A 129 -7.96 22.68 -16.61
CA GLN A 129 -8.46 22.10 -15.35
C GLN A 129 -8.68 20.59 -15.40
N SER A 130 -8.84 20.02 -16.60
CA SER A 130 -9.00 18.60 -16.83
C SER A 130 -8.36 18.24 -18.18
N GLY A 131 -8.21 16.94 -18.44
CA GLY A 131 -7.73 16.41 -19.72
C GLY A 131 -8.82 15.67 -20.48
N TYR A 132 -8.42 15.07 -21.58
CA TYR A 132 -9.17 14.00 -22.23
C TYR A 132 -8.95 12.70 -21.48
N HIS A 133 -9.98 11.86 -21.40
CA HIS A 133 -9.85 10.54 -20.84
C HIS A 133 -9.11 9.61 -21.80
N LEU A 134 -8.27 8.75 -21.29
CA LEU A 134 -7.55 7.72 -22.04
C LEU A 134 -7.36 6.50 -21.14
N VAL A 135 -7.88 5.36 -21.56
CA VAL A 135 -7.61 4.09 -20.87
C VAL A 135 -6.22 3.61 -21.26
N VAL A 136 -5.38 3.38 -20.26
CA VAL A 136 -3.99 2.93 -20.43
C VAL A 136 -3.78 1.65 -19.62
N LEU A 137 -3.39 0.56 -20.29
CA LEU A 137 -3.21 -0.76 -19.70
C LEU A 137 -1.75 -1.18 -19.78
N ALA A 138 -1.24 -1.81 -18.72
CA ALA A 138 0.09 -2.39 -18.70
C ALA A 138 0.09 -3.79 -19.30
N LYS A 139 0.72 -3.96 -20.46
CA LYS A 139 0.81 -5.23 -21.18
C LYS A 139 1.78 -6.22 -20.52
N ASN A 140 2.85 -5.70 -19.92
CA ASN A 140 3.91 -6.45 -19.28
C ASN A 140 4.58 -5.63 -18.16
N GLU A 141 5.57 -6.19 -17.48
CA GLU A 141 6.29 -5.52 -16.40
C GLU A 141 6.88 -4.16 -16.81
N LYS A 142 7.44 -4.06 -18.03
CA LYS A 142 7.95 -2.79 -18.56
C LYS A 142 6.84 -1.74 -18.69
N GLY A 143 5.67 -2.16 -19.20
CA GLY A 143 4.47 -1.31 -19.27
C GLY A 143 3.98 -0.88 -17.89
N TYR A 144 4.03 -1.77 -16.91
CA TYR A 144 3.67 -1.43 -15.53
C TYR A 144 4.58 -0.33 -14.95
N HIS A 145 5.89 -0.45 -15.11
CA HIS A 145 6.81 0.61 -14.67
C HIS A 145 6.63 1.92 -15.45
N ASN A 146 6.35 1.86 -16.74
CA ASN A 146 6.03 3.04 -17.54
C ASN A 146 4.73 3.70 -17.10
N LEU A 147 3.70 2.91 -16.75
CA LEU A 147 2.45 3.41 -16.20
C LEU A 147 2.67 4.11 -14.84
N ILE A 148 3.49 3.52 -13.95
CA ILE A 148 3.90 4.17 -12.69
C ILE A 148 4.51 5.54 -12.96
N LYS A 149 5.45 5.64 -13.92
CA LYS A 149 6.09 6.93 -14.27
C LYS A 149 5.07 7.94 -14.77
N LEU A 150 4.15 7.54 -15.66
CA LEU A 150 3.11 8.42 -16.19
C LEU A 150 2.16 8.92 -15.11
N VAL A 151 1.64 8.02 -14.28
CA VAL A 151 0.73 8.37 -13.18
C VAL A 151 1.43 9.24 -12.14
N SER A 152 2.64 8.90 -11.75
CA SER A 152 3.41 9.67 -10.76
C SER A 152 3.71 11.09 -11.25
N LYS A 153 4.14 11.25 -12.51
CA LYS A 153 4.35 12.59 -13.12
C LYS A 153 3.06 13.39 -13.25
N ALA A 154 1.94 12.72 -13.54
CA ALA A 154 0.65 13.38 -13.57
C ALA A 154 0.29 14.02 -12.22
N TRP A 155 0.63 13.37 -11.11
CA TRP A 155 0.43 13.90 -9.76
C TRP A 155 1.46 14.95 -9.36
N THR A 156 2.74 14.71 -9.60
CA THR A 156 3.82 15.58 -9.12
C THR A 156 3.98 16.84 -9.97
N GLU A 157 3.84 16.74 -11.29
CA GLU A 157 4.08 17.84 -12.25
C GLU A 157 2.79 18.32 -12.91
N GLY A 158 1.89 17.40 -13.26
CA GLY A 158 0.70 17.65 -14.08
C GLY A 158 -0.57 18.03 -13.35
N PHE A 159 -0.56 18.02 -12.02
CA PHE A 159 -1.78 18.24 -11.24
C PHE A 159 -2.31 19.66 -11.37
N TYR A 160 -3.52 19.77 -11.92
CA TYR A 160 -4.33 20.99 -11.91
C TYR A 160 -5.80 20.61 -11.94
N MET A 161 -6.43 20.58 -10.76
CA MET A 161 -7.74 20.00 -10.48
C MET A 161 -7.83 18.46 -10.69
N ARG A 162 -7.05 17.92 -11.61
CA ARG A 162 -6.88 16.50 -11.91
C ARG A 162 -5.42 16.21 -12.20
N PRO A 163 -4.92 14.98 -11.94
CA PRO A 163 -3.58 14.57 -12.33
C PRO A 163 -3.54 14.32 -13.84
N ARG A 164 -2.78 15.13 -14.59
CA ARG A 164 -2.76 15.10 -16.05
C ARG A 164 -1.40 14.69 -16.58
N THR A 165 -1.39 13.79 -17.52
CA THR A 165 -0.28 13.53 -18.43
C THR A 165 -0.43 14.35 -19.71
N ASP A 166 0.49 14.21 -20.66
CA ASP A 166 0.37 14.78 -22.00
C ASP A 166 0.94 13.84 -23.08
N ARG A 167 0.77 14.19 -24.36
CA ARG A 167 1.25 13.38 -25.48
C ARG A 167 2.78 13.17 -25.48
N VAL A 168 3.56 14.12 -24.95
CA VAL A 168 5.02 14.00 -24.87
C VAL A 168 5.44 12.95 -23.86
N GLU A 169 4.81 12.92 -22.71
CA GLU A 169 5.09 11.89 -21.70
C GLU A 169 4.56 10.51 -22.16
N LEU A 170 3.38 10.47 -22.79
CA LEU A 170 2.86 9.23 -23.37
C LEU A 170 3.80 8.64 -24.43
N GLU A 171 4.35 9.48 -25.34
CA GLU A 171 5.32 9.03 -26.35
C GLU A 171 6.63 8.55 -25.71
N LYS A 172 7.08 9.20 -24.63
CA LYS A 172 8.28 8.81 -23.89
C LYS A 172 8.17 7.46 -23.20
N TYR A 173 7.00 7.17 -22.63
CA TYR A 173 6.75 5.98 -21.79
C TYR A 173 5.79 4.97 -22.45
N HIS A 174 5.66 4.96 -23.77
CA HIS A 174 4.68 4.14 -24.50
C HIS A 174 4.94 2.63 -24.48
N GLU A 175 6.20 2.23 -24.30
CA GLU A 175 6.62 0.82 -24.41
C GLU A 175 5.90 -0.06 -23.38
N GLY A 176 5.31 -1.17 -23.87
CA GLY A 176 4.57 -2.12 -23.02
C GLY A 176 3.19 -1.64 -22.58
N LEU A 177 2.68 -0.55 -23.15
CA LEU A 177 1.35 -0.03 -22.87
C LEU A 177 0.38 -0.32 -24.02
N ILE A 178 -0.87 -0.65 -23.66
CA ILE A 178 -2.02 -0.70 -24.56
C ILE A 178 -2.91 0.49 -24.22
N VAL A 179 -3.46 1.17 -25.24
CA VAL A 179 -4.33 2.33 -25.02
C VAL A 179 -5.65 2.18 -25.76
N CYS A 180 -6.76 2.61 -25.11
CA CYS A 180 -8.10 2.68 -25.68
C CYS A 180 -8.64 4.11 -25.56
N THR A 181 -9.50 4.52 -26.51
CA THR A 181 -9.98 5.91 -26.64
C THR A 181 -10.91 6.39 -25.55
N ALA A 182 -11.18 5.55 -24.54
CA ALA A 182 -12.05 5.80 -23.40
C ALA A 182 -13.51 6.18 -23.76
N CYS A 183 -14.22 6.80 -22.82
CA CYS A 183 -15.62 7.20 -22.91
C CYS A 183 -15.81 8.45 -23.81
N ILE A 184 -17.00 9.04 -23.80
CA ILE A 184 -17.32 10.29 -24.55
C ILE A 184 -16.45 11.50 -24.13
N ALA A 185 -15.71 11.40 -23.03
CA ALA A 185 -14.74 12.40 -22.59
C ALA A 185 -13.34 12.19 -23.20
N GLY A 186 -13.10 11.08 -23.88
CA GLY A 186 -11.85 10.80 -24.59
C GLY A 186 -11.61 11.77 -25.75
N GLU A 187 -10.36 11.94 -26.17
CA GLU A 187 -9.98 12.93 -27.19
C GLU A 187 -10.68 12.67 -28.52
N VAL A 188 -10.66 11.43 -29.00
CA VAL A 188 -11.27 11.06 -30.29
C VAL A 188 -12.80 11.17 -30.25
N PRO A 189 -13.52 10.51 -29.33
CA PRO A 189 -14.97 10.58 -29.31
C PRO A 189 -15.48 12.00 -29.02
N LYS A 190 -14.82 12.77 -28.18
CA LYS A 190 -15.21 14.15 -27.88
C LYS A 190 -15.11 15.08 -29.10
N ASN A 191 -14.05 14.93 -29.90
CA ASN A 191 -13.92 15.70 -31.16
C ASN A 191 -14.97 15.27 -32.19
N ILE A 192 -15.27 13.99 -32.29
CA ILE A 192 -16.37 13.49 -33.16
C ILE A 192 -17.70 14.15 -32.75
N ILE A 193 -18.06 14.09 -31.47
CA ILE A 193 -19.30 14.66 -30.94
C ILE A 193 -19.37 16.18 -31.17
N ALA A 194 -18.25 16.87 -31.13
CA ALA A 194 -18.15 18.29 -31.41
C ALA A 194 -18.14 18.64 -32.91
N GLY A 195 -18.21 17.65 -33.80
CA GLY A 195 -18.13 17.84 -35.26
C GLY A 195 -16.73 18.19 -35.77
N LYS A 196 -15.70 18.01 -34.96
CA LYS A 196 -14.28 18.29 -35.24
C LYS A 196 -13.60 17.02 -35.77
N TYR A 197 -13.99 16.63 -36.97
CA TYR A 197 -13.57 15.35 -37.54
C TYR A 197 -12.07 15.33 -37.89
N GLU A 198 -11.50 16.43 -38.35
CA GLU A 198 -10.09 16.54 -38.68
C GLU A 198 -9.21 16.36 -37.43
N GLU A 199 -9.58 16.96 -36.30
CA GLU A 199 -8.87 16.80 -35.01
C GLU A 199 -9.02 15.38 -34.48
N ALA A 200 -10.19 14.72 -34.67
CA ALA A 200 -10.39 13.33 -34.29
C ALA A 200 -9.48 12.39 -35.12
N GLU A 201 -9.37 12.62 -36.40
CA GLU A 201 -8.53 11.82 -37.31
C GLU A 201 -7.03 12.05 -37.02
N GLU A 202 -6.62 13.29 -36.72
CA GLU A 202 -5.25 13.61 -36.31
C GLU A 202 -4.89 12.85 -35.03
N ALA A 203 -5.78 12.84 -34.04
CA ALA A 203 -5.56 12.13 -32.80
C ALA A 203 -5.41 10.61 -33.04
N ILE A 204 -6.27 10.00 -33.87
CA ILE A 204 -6.17 8.57 -34.24
C ILE A 204 -4.81 8.27 -34.89
N GLN A 205 -4.38 9.11 -35.82
CA GLN A 205 -3.10 8.93 -36.52
C GLN A 205 -1.92 9.06 -35.54
N TRP A 206 -2.00 10.02 -34.60
CA TRP A 206 -0.97 10.19 -33.58
C TRP A 206 -0.87 8.97 -32.65
N TYR A 207 -2.01 8.50 -32.09
CA TYR A 207 -2.03 7.33 -31.22
C TYR A 207 -1.55 6.07 -31.94
N LYS A 208 -1.98 5.87 -33.19
CA LYS A 208 -1.54 4.73 -34.01
C LYS A 208 -0.05 4.78 -34.31
N ARG A 209 0.51 5.96 -34.56
CA ARG A 209 1.96 6.13 -34.78
C ARG A 209 2.75 5.77 -33.53
N VAL A 210 2.28 6.12 -32.34
CA VAL A 210 2.98 5.91 -31.07
C VAL A 210 2.82 4.48 -30.57
N PHE A 211 1.61 3.94 -30.58
CA PHE A 211 1.27 2.65 -29.94
C PHE A 211 1.10 1.50 -30.96
N GLY A 212 1.07 1.79 -32.25
CA GLY A 212 0.95 0.75 -33.29
C GLY A 212 -0.33 -0.08 -33.14
N ASP A 213 -0.17 -1.39 -33.04
CA ASP A 213 -1.28 -2.35 -32.88
C ASP A 213 -1.79 -2.45 -31.43
N ASP A 214 -1.13 -1.79 -30.49
CA ASP A 214 -1.58 -1.67 -29.09
C ASP A 214 -2.50 -0.46 -28.87
N PHE A 215 -3.03 0.16 -29.96
CA PHE A 215 -4.04 1.21 -29.93
C PHE A 215 -5.39 0.70 -30.40
N TYR A 216 -6.46 0.98 -29.63
CA TYR A 216 -7.82 0.52 -29.89
C TYR A 216 -8.81 1.68 -29.80
N LEU A 217 -9.87 1.60 -30.66
CA LEU A 217 -11.04 2.50 -30.59
C LEU A 217 -12.10 1.83 -29.70
N GLU A 218 -12.58 2.54 -28.70
CA GLU A 218 -13.48 2.03 -27.68
C GLU A 218 -14.93 2.43 -27.92
N LEU A 219 -15.82 1.45 -27.91
CA LEU A 219 -17.27 1.62 -28.07
C LEU A 219 -17.97 1.43 -26.72
N GLN A 220 -18.90 2.34 -26.39
CA GLN A 220 -19.75 2.23 -25.19
C GLN A 220 -21.22 2.45 -25.58
N ARG A 221 -22.14 1.79 -24.88
CA ARG A 221 -23.57 1.88 -25.10
C ARG A 221 -24.35 1.84 -23.80
N HIS A 222 -24.67 3.01 -23.24
CA HIS A 222 -25.39 3.17 -21.99
C HIS A 222 -26.80 3.71 -22.20
N LYS A 223 -27.74 2.86 -22.64
CA LYS A 223 -29.13 3.25 -22.85
C LYS A 223 -29.89 3.27 -21.53
N ALA A 224 -30.11 4.47 -20.98
CA ALA A 224 -30.83 4.64 -19.73
C ALA A 224 -32.28 4.10 -19.85
N THR A 225 -32.70 3.34 -18.82
CA THR A 225 -34.01 2.68 -18.72
C THR A 225 -34.95 3.30 -17.72
N VAL A 226 -34.43 4.19 -16.86
CA VAL A 226 -35.18 4.81 -15.75
C VAL A 226 -35.24 6.34 -15.88
N PRO A 227 -36.32 7.00 -15.43
CA PRO A 227 -36.52 8.44 -15.65
C PRO A 227 -35.39 9.33 -15.07
N ARG A 228 -34.88 9.00 -13.88
CA ARG A 228 -33.81 9.75 -13.21
C ARG A 228 -32.44 9.21 -13.59
N ALA A 229 -32.07 9.37 -14.86
CA ALA A 229 -30.81 8.95 -15.42
C ALA A 229 -30.36 9.87 -16.55
N ASN A 230 -29.12 9.78 -16.97
CA ASN A 230 -28.59 10.52 -18.10
C ASN A 230 -28.99 9.85 -19.42
N HIS A 231 -30.03 10.37 -20.07
CA HIS A 231 -30.53 9.88 -21.39
C HIS A 231 -29.75 10.45 -22.58
N GLU A 232 -29.00 11.54 -22.38
CA GLU A 232 -28.21 12.15 -23.45
C GLU A 232 -26.90 11.37 -23.73
N ALA A 233 -26.34 10.72 -22.74
CA ALA A 233 -25.09 9.95 -22.88
C ALA A 233 -25.18 8.93 -24.03
N TYR A 234 -26.29 8.18 -24.14
CA TYR A 234 -26.47 7.17 -25.18
C TYR A 234 -26.52 7.79 -26.58
N LYS A 235 -27.18 8.93 -26.75
CA LYS A 235 -27.24 9.64 -28.03
C LYS A 235 -25.86 10.10 -28.49
N LEU A 236 -25.08 10.64 -27.57
CA LEU A 236 -23.70 11.06 -27.83
C LEU A 236 -22.80 9.87 -28.17
N GLN A 237 -22.98 8.75 -27.46
CA GLN A 237 -22.28 7.49 -27.75
C GLN A 237 -22.64 6.95 -29.14
N GLN A 238 -23.91 7.03 -29.56
CA GLN A 238 -24.31 6.61 -30.92
C GLN A 238 -23.58 7.42 -31.99
N ILE A 239 -23.52 8.75 -31.85
CA ILE A 239 -22.81 9.64 -32.78
C ILE A 239 -21.31 9.27 -32.83
N ALA A 240 -20.70 9.05 -31.67
CA ALA A 240 -19.28 8.68 -31.60
C ALA A 240 -19.03 7.31 -32.21
N ASN A 241 -19.83 6.30 -31.84
CA ASN A 241 -19.65 4.91 -32.25
C ASN A 241 -19.78 4.73 -33.78
N GLU A 242 -20.70 5.42 -34.41
CA GLU A 242 -20.88 5.38 -35.87
C GLU A 242 -19.56 5.78 -36.57
N LYS A 243 -18.96 6.87 -36.13
CA LYS A 243 -17.69 7.36 -36.68
C LYS A 243 -16.48 6.51 -36.28
N LEU A 244 -16.45 5.99 -35.05
CA LEU A 244 -15.37 5.10 -34.58
C LEU A 244 -15.35 3.80 -35.41
N ILE A 245 -16.52 3.22 -35.76
CA ILE A 245 -16.62 2.05 -36.62
C ILE A 245 -16.13 2.37 -38.05
N GLU A 246 -16.44 3.55 -38.58
CA GLU A 246 -15.94 4.03 -39.87
C GLU A 246 -14.40 4.18 -39.81
N TYR A 247 -13.88 4.84 -38.79
CA TYR A 247 -12.45 5.11 -38.62
C TYR A 247 -11.64 3.85 -38.33
N SER A 248 -12.23 2.85 -37.66
CA SER A 248 -11.60 1.54 -37.45
C SER A 248 -11.19 0.93 -38.81
N LYS A 249 -12.11 0.95 -39.80
CA LYS A 249 -11.86 0.45 -41.15
C LYS A 249 -10.89 1.35 -41.93
N LYS A 250 -11.08 2.68 -41.84
CA LYS A 250 -10.27 3.68 -42.57
C LYS A 250 -8.79 3.65 -42.15
N TYR A 251 -8.52 3.52 -40.84
CA TYR A 251 -7.18 3.58 -40.27
C TYR A 251 -6.60 2.22 -39.87
N ASN A 252 -7.36 1.13 -40.10
CA ASN A 252 -7.00 -0.21 -39.66
C ASN A 252 -6.61 -0.25 -38.16
N VAL A 253 -7.54 0.25 -37.32
CA VAL A 253 -7.42 0.22 -35.85
C VAL A 253 -8.53 -0.68 -35.31
N LYS A 254 -8.18 -1.62 -34.44
CA LYS A 254 -9.17 -2.56 -33.87
C LYS A 254 -10.15 -1.85 -32.94
N LEU A 255 -11.37 -2.38 -32.88
CA LEU A 255 -12.42 -1.94 -31.96
C LEU A 255 -12.39 -2.80 -30.70
N VAL A 256 -12.71 -2.19 -29.56
CA VAL A 256 -13.10 -2.86 -28.32
C VAL A 256 -14.42 -2.30 -27.82
N CYS A 257 -15.17 -3.07 -27.05
CA CYS A 257 -16.33 -2.56 -26.35
C CYS A 257 -16.14 -2.66 -24.84
N THR A 258 -16.60 -1.64 -24.13
CA THR A 258 -16.54 -1.57 -22.67
C THR A 258 -17.85 -1.10 -22.09
N ASN A 259 -17.99 -1.22 -20.75
CA ASN A 259 -19.18 -0.74 -20.07
C ASN A 259 -18.88 0.34 -19.01
N ASP A 260 -17.64 0.83 -18.94
CA ASP A 260 -17.27 1.92 -18.02
C ASP A 260 -17.82 1.65 -16.60
N VAL A 261 -17.44 0.49 -16.07
CA VAL A 261 -18.04 -0.07 -14.84
C VAL A 261 -17.71 0.81 -13.64
N HIS A 262 -18.74 1.25 -12.91
CA HIS A 262 -18.59 2.04 -11.68
C HIS A 262 -19.20 1.35 -10.45
N PHE A 263 -20.03 0.35 -10.63
CA PHE A 263 -20.63 -0.47 -9.57
C PHE A 263 -20.84 -1.91 -10.02
N VAL A 264 -21.00 -2.84 -9.07
CA VAL A 264 -20.96 -4.27 -9.38
C VAL A 264 -22.27 -4.78 -9.96
N ASP A 265 -23.40 -4.48 -9.33
CA ASP A 265 -24.71 -5.00 -9.69
C ASP A 265 -25.69 -3.87 -9.99
N GLU A 266 -26.68 -4.13 -10.86
CA GLU A 266 -27.71 -3.14 -11.26
C GLU A 266 -28.39 -2.48 -10.05
N GLU A 267 -28.64 -3.24 -8.97
CA GLU A 267 -29.25 -2.74 -7.73
C GLU A 267 -28.41 -1.69 -7.00
N ASN A 268 -27.11 -1.60 -7.29
CA ASN A 268 -26.21 -0.61 -6.71
C ASN A 268 -26.34 0.78 -7.36
N ALA A 269 -27.05 0.92 -8.47
CA ALA A 269 -27.18 2.16 -9.23
C ALA A 269 -27.68 3.33 -8.38
N GLU A 270 -28.65 3.08 -7.47
CA GLU A 270 -29.19 4.12 -6.59
C GLU A 270 -28.21 4.49 -5.46
N ALA A 271 -27.40 3.55 -4.96
CA ALA A 271 -26.33 3.84 -4.01
C ALA A 271 -25.23 4.68 -4.68
N HIS A 272 -24.84 4.31 -5.90
CA HIS A 272 -23.90 5.04 -6.73
C HIS A 272 -24.38 6.49 -6.99
N ASP A 273 -25.65 6.69 -7.32
CA ASP A 273 -26.24 8.03 -7.52
C ASP A 273 -26.07 8.93 -6.28
N ARG A 274 -26.16 8.35 -5.07
CA ARG A 274 -25.90 9.06 -3.81
C ARG A 274 -24.42 9.38 -3.63
N LEU A 275 -23.54 8.47 -4.03
CA LEU A 275 -22.08 8.68 -4.00
C LEU A 275 -21.71 9.88 -4.91
N ILE A 276 -22.30 9.98 -6.11
CA ILE A 276 -22.10 11.12 -7.02
C ILE A 276 -22.61 12.43 -6.39
N CYS A 277 -23.73 12.40 -5.67
CA CYS A 277 -24.19 13.57 -4.90
C CYS A 277 -23.16 13.99 -3.84
N LEU A 278 -22.54 13.04 -3.12
CA LEU A 278 -21.47 13.32 -2.16
C LEU A 278 -20.25 13.97 -2.84
N SER A 279 -19.81 13.41 -3.96
CA SER A 279 -18.68 13.90 -4.76
C SER A 279 -18.87 15.33 -5.24
N THR A 280 -20.08 15.66 -5.71
CA THR A 280 -20.41 16.96 -6.31
C THR A 280 -20.97 17.99 -5.31
N GLY A 281 -21.18 17.59 -4.05
CA GLY A 281 -21.76 18.45 -3.01
C GLY A 281 -23.23 18.81 -3.27
N LYS A 282 -23.95 17.94 -4.00
CA LYS A 282 -25.36 18.15 -4.38
C LYS A 282 -26.28 17.25 -3.57
N ASP A 283 -27.57 17.59 -3.57
CA ASP A 283 -28.64 16.77 -3.01
C ASP A 283 -29.35 15.98 -4.12
N LEU A 284 -30.01 14.89 -3.74
CA LEU A 284 -30.71 14.01 -4.69
C LEU A 284 -31.81 14.70 -5.52
N ASP A 285 -32.43 15.74 -5.00
CA ASP A 285 -33.49 16.50 -5.66
C ASP A 285 -32.99 17.75 -6.40
N ASP A 286 -31.68 18.03 -6.40
CA ASP A 286 -31.11 19.12 -7.20
C ASP A 286 -31.28 18.83 -8.70
N PRO A 287 -32.01 19.67 -9.47
CA PRO A 287 -32.24 19.43 -10.89
C PRO A 287 -30.98 19.58 -11.76
N ASN A 288 -29.93 20.24 -11.25
CA ASN A 288 -28.68 20.51 -11.96
C ASN A 288 -27.53 19.61 -11.53
N ARG A 289 -27.82 18.52 -10.83
CA ARG A 289 -26.81 17.57 -10.42
C ARG A 289 -26.33 16.67 -11.57
N MET A 290 -25.13 16.17 -11.46
CA MET A 290 -24.60 15.16 -12.37
C MET A 290 -25.41 13.86 -12.25
N LEU A 291 -25.74 13.26 -13.40
CA LEU A 291 -26.42 11.98 -13.51
C LEU A 291 -25.61 11.03 -14.39
N TYR A 292 -25.50 9.80 -13.96
CA TYR A 292 -25.07 8.68 -14.79
C TYR A 292 -26.28 8.04 -15.50
N SER A 293 -26.00 7.18 -16.49
CA SER A 293 -27.06 6.45 -17.19
C SER A 293 -27.72 5.38 -16.33
N LYS A 294 -27.08 4.99 -15.24
CA LYS A 294 -27.40 3.85 -14.37
C LYS A 294 -27.25 2.50 -15.08
N GLN A 295 -26.43 2.46 -16.15
CA GLN A 295 -26.10 1.26 -16.90
C GLN A 295 -24.65 0.80 -16.65
N GLU A 296 -23.92 1.50 -15.80
CA GLU A 296 -22.49 1.34 -15.55
C GLU A 296 -22.19 0.20 -14.55
N TRP A 297 -23.09 -0.83 -14.43
CA TRP A 297 -22.79 -2.02 -13.64
C TRP A 297 -21.92 -3.01 -14.41
N MET A 298 -21.26 -3.89 -13.68
CA MET A 298 -20.49 -4.98 -14.28
C MET A 298 -21.40 -6.00 -14.93
N LYS A 299 -21.60 -5.87 -16.23
CA LYS A 299 -22.44 -6.76 -17.05
C LYS A 299 -21.77 -8.11 -17.28
N THR A 300 -22.59 -9.14 -17.38
CA THR A 300 -22.16 -10.48 -17.79
C THR A 300 -21.74 -10.53 -19.25
N ARG A 301 -20.99 -11.57 -19.62
CA ARG A 301 -20.66 -11.82 -21.05
C ARG A 301 -21.89 -11.91 -21.92
N ALA A 302 -22.98 -12.52 -21.40
CA ALA A 302 -24.26 -12.63 -22.15
C ALA A 302 -24.86 -11.26 -22.40
N GLU A 303 -24.96 -10.39 -21.41
CA GLU A 303 -25.50 -9.02 -21.57
C GLU A 303 -24.64 -8.18 -22.54
N MET A 304 -23.31 -8.27 -22.45
CA MET A 304 -22.43 -7.56 -23.39
C MET A 304 -22.57 -8.08 -24.82
N ASN A 305 -22.74 -9.39 -25.03
CA ASN A 305 -23.03 -9.97 -26.35
C ASN A 305 -24.36 -9.50 -26.94
N GLU A 306 -25.39 -9.28 -26.12
CA GLU A 306 -26.66 -8.72 -26.55
C GLU A 306 -26.49 -7.25 -26.98
N ILE A 307 -25.79 -6.45 -26.19
CA ILE A 307 -25.59 -5.02 -26.45
C ILE A 307 -24.76 -4.76 -27.71
N PHE A 308 -23.75 -5.59 -27.98
CA PHE A 308 -22.80 -5.43 -29.09
C PHE A 308 -22.92 -6.54 -30.15
N ALA A 309 -24.12 -7.14 -30.30
CA ALA A 309 -24.37 -8.22 -31.25
C ALA A 309 -24.04 -7.88 -32.72
N ASP A 310 -24.11 -6.60 -33.07
CA ASP A 310 -23.81 -6.06 -34.39
C ASP A 310 -22.32 -5.82 -34.67
N VAL A 311 -21.46 -5.85 -33.59
CA VAL A 311 -20.01 -5.62 -33.68
C VAL A 311 -19.26 -6.70 -32.85
N PRO A 312 -19.39 -7.99 -33.22
CA PRO A 312 -18.88 -9.09 -32.41
C PRO A 312 -17.35 -9.08 -32.27
N GLU A 313 -16.62 -8.49 -33.22
CA GLU A 313 -15.17 -8.30 -33.14
C GLU A 313 -14.75 -7.39 -31.99
N ALA A 314 -15.59 -6.43 -31.59
CA ALA A 314 -15.30 -5.56 -30.47
C ALA A 314 -15.33 -6.31 -29.12
N LEU A 315 -16.11 -7.40 -29.05
CA LEU A 315 -16.12 -8.31 -27.90
C LEU A 315 -14.86 -9.20 -27.88
N SER A 316 -14.57 -9.91 -28.98
CA SER A 316 -13.45 -10.83 -29.07
C SER A 316 -12.10 -10.13 -28.91
N ASN A 317 -11.95 -8.89 -29.40
CA ASN A 317 -10.72 -8.11 -29.22
C ASN A 317 -10.42 -7.78 -27.76
N THR A 318 -11.42 -7.76 -26.85
CA THR A 318 -11.14 -7.61 -25.41
C THR A 318 -10.40 -8.82 -24.84
N VAL A 319 -10.71 -10.01 -25.37
CA VAL A 319 -10.01 -11.25 -25.00
C VAL A 319 -8.62 -11.28 -25.61
N ASP A 320 -8.46 -10.82 -26.86
CA ASP A 320 -7.16 -10.69 -27.51
C ASP A 320 -6.21 -9.81 -26.68
N ILE A 321 -6.71 -8.70 -26.12
CA ILE A 321 -5.95 -7.84 -25.20
C ILE A 321 -5.59 -8.63 -23.94
N CYS A 322 -6.56 -9.28 -23.30
CA CYS A 322 -6.32 -10.10 -22.11
C CYS A 322 -5.26 -11.19 -22.37
N ASP A 323 -5.31 -11.85 -23.53
CA ASP A 323 -4.35 -12.89 -23.89
C ASP A 323 -2.93 -12.34 -24.14
N GLN A 324 -2.80 -11.09 -24.61
CA GLN A 324 -1.53 -10.39 -24.81
C GLN A 324 -0.87 -9.92 -23.50
N VAL A 325 -1.66 -9.68 -22.46
CA VAL A 325 -1.11 -9.26 -21.16
C VAL A 325 -0.35 -10.41 -20.52
N GLU A 326 0.89 -10.15 -20.13
CA GLU A 326 1.76 -11.13 -19.49
C GLU A 326 1.43 -11.27 -17.99
N PHE A 327 1.78 -12.43 -17.42
CA PHE A 327 1.82 -12.60 -15.96
C PHE A 327 3.17 -12.15 -15.44
N TYR A 328 3.16 -11.16 -14.56
CA TYR A 328 4.33 -10.69 -13.82
C TYR A 328 3.96 -10.39 -12.38
N SER A 329 4.94 -10.36 -11.50
CA SER A 329 4.76 -9.98 -10.09
C SER A 329 5.12 -8.51 -9.91
N ILE A 330 4.34 -7.83 -9.09
CA ILE A 330 4.66 -6.49 -8.58
C ILE A 330 5.23 -6.55 -7.15
N ASP A 331 5.42 -7.78 -6.64
CA ASP A 331 6.14 -8.03 -5.39
C ASP A 331 7.63 -8.19 -5.66
N HIS A 332 8.44 -7.60 -4.82
CA HIS A 332 9.90 -7.65 -4.92
C HIS A 332 10.54 -8.06 -3.60
N ALA A 333 11.76 -8.60 -3.69
CA ALA A 333 12.61 -8.78 -2.53
C ALA A 333 12.93 -7.40 -1.89
N PRO A 334 13.24 -7.35 -0.58
CA PRO A 334 13.53 -6.11 0.11
C PRO A 334 14.58 -5.24 -0.59
N ILE A 335 14.24 -3.97 -0.79
CA ILE A 335 15.07 -2.97 -1.45
C ILE A 335 15.68 -2.10 -0.37
N MET A 336 16.89 -2.49 0.09
CA MET A 336 17.57 -1.77 1.14
C MET A 336 18.02 -0.39 0.67
N PRO A 337 17.67 0.68 1.39
CA PRO A 337 18.24 2.00 1.15
C PRO A 337 19.75 1.97 1.36
N THR A 338 20.47 2.86 0.70
CA THR A 338 21.94 2.92 0.75
C THR A 338 22.39 3.98 1.74
N PHE A 339 23.21 3.58 2.70
CA PHE A 339 23.89 4.52 3.60
C PHE A 339 25.23 4.98 3.00
N ALA A 340 25.52 6.27 3.02
CA ALA A 340 26.80 6.80 2.56
C ALA A 340 27.91 6.53 3.59
N ILE A 341 28.72 5.50 3.34
CA ILE A 341 29.89 5.18 4.19
C ILE A 341 30.94 6.30 4.00
N PRO A 342 31.55 6.83 5.09
CA PRO A 342 32.65 7.78 4.98
C PRO A 342 33.84 7.20 4.19
N GLU A 343 34.38 7.98 3.24
CA GLU A 343 35.45 7.54 2.34
C GLU A 343 36.74 7.12 3.08
N ASP A 344 37.01 7.74 4.22
CA ASP A 344 38.16 7.41 5.08
C ASP A 344 38.05 6.03 5.75
N PHE A 345 36.85 5.45 5.82
CA PHE A 345 36.66 4.08 6.27
C PHE A 345 36.93 3.05 5.17
N GLY A 346 36.58 3.37 3.93
CA GLY A 346 36.79 2.52 2.76
C GLY A 346 35.68 2.65 1.72
N THR A 347 36.00 2.16 0.54
CA THR A 347 35.10 2.17 -0.62
C THR A 347 34.75 0.76 -1.10
N GLU A 348 33.66 0.62 -1.83
CA GLU A 348 33.28 -0.67 -2.42
C GLU A 348 34.34 -1.19 -3.41
N GLU A 349 35.02 -0.29 -4.15
CA GLU A 349 36.10 -0.67 -5.06
C GLU A 349 37.32 -1.26 -4.33
N GLU A 350 37.64 -0.73 -3.16
CA GLU A 350 38.70 -1.28 -2.30
C GLU A 350 38.31 -2.65 -1.76
N TYR A 351 37.05 -2.84 -1.38
CA TYR A 351 36.53 -4.12 -0.91
C TYR A 351 36.53 -5.18 -2.02
N ARG A 352 36.20 -4.82 -3.26
CA ARG A 352 36.30 -5.71 -4.44
C ARG A 352 37.74 -6.15 -4.74
N LYS A 353 38.73 -5.34 -4.40
CA LYS A 353 40.15 -5.70 -4.54
C LYS A 353 40.66 -6.55 -3.37
N LYS A 354 40.11 -6.34 -2.17
CA LYS A 354 40.54 -6.96 -0.93
C LYS A 354 39.96 -8.36 -0.70
N TYR A 355 38.68 -8.56 -1.03
CA TYR A 355 37.96 -9.79 -0.76
C TYR A 355 37.63 -10.53 -2.06
N THR A 356 37.77 -11.87 -2.06
CA THR A 356 37.34 -12.73 -3.17
C THR A 356 35.88 -13.14 -3.00
N GLU A 357 35.25 -13.63 -4.07
CA GLU A 357 33.90 -14.21 -3.98
C GLU A 357 33.84 -15.39 -3.01
N LYS A 358 34.95 -16.14 -2.86
CA LYS A 358 35.04 -17.24 -1.88
C LYS A 358 35.02 -16.72 -0.46
N ASP A 359 35.74 -15.63 -0.16
CA ASP A 359 35.74 -15.02 1.17
C ASP A 359 34.31 -14.57 1.54
N LEU A 360 33.60 -13.94 0.59
CA LEU A 360 32.21 -13.54 0.78
C LEU A 360 31.28 -14.75 0.94
N PHE A 361 31.47 -15.79 0.12
CA PHE A 361 30.68 -17.02 0.25
C PHE A 361 30.81 -17.60 1.65
N ASP A 362 32.04 -17.80 2.13
CA ASP A 362 32.30 -18.35 3.45
C ASP A 362 31.70 -17.46 4.55
N GLU A 363 31.90 -16.14 4.48
CA GLU A 363 31.45 -15.19 5.50
C GLU A 363 29.91 -15.06 5.61
N PHE A 364 29.19 -15.22 4.48
CA PHE A 364 27.73 -15.07 4.46
C PHE A 364 26.96 -16.39 4.63
N THR A 365 27.63 -17.54 4.56
CA THR A 365 26.99 -18.86 4.60
C THR A 365 27.41 -19.72 5.79
N GLN A 366 28.48 -19.35 6.50
CA GLN A 366 28.92 -19.96 7.76
C GLN A 366 28.25 -19.26 8.95
N ASP A 367 28.37 -19.87 10.15
CA ASP A 367 27.98 -19.21 11.40
C ASP A 367 29.02 -18.17 11.84
N GLU A 368 28.78 -17.47 12.95
CA GLU A 368 29.66 -16.44 13.51
C GLU A 368 31.03 -17.00 13.99
N ASN A 369 31.16 -18.31 14.08
CA ASN A 369 32.36 -19.02 14.46
C ASN A 369 33.09 -19.66 13.25
N GLY A 370 32.54 -19.55 12.04
CA GLY A 370 33.10 -20.07 10.80
C GLY A 370 32.76 -21.53 10.52
N ASN A 371 31.73 -22.08 11.17
CA ASN A 371 31.27 -23.43 10.91
C ASN A 371 30.28 -23.45 9.74
N VAL A 372 30.33 -24.52 8.93
CA VAL A 372 29.35 -24.73 7.85
C VAL A 372 28.02 -25.20 8.45
N VAL A 373 26.97 -24.40 8.28
CA VAL A 373 25.64 -24.63 8.87
C VAL A 373 24.57 -24.97 7.84
N MET A 374 24.90 -24.97 6.55
CA MET A 374 23.94 -25.25 5.47
C MET A 374 24.58 -26.02 4.30
N SER A 375 23.76 -26.67 3.47
CA SER A 375 24.23 -27.31 2.25
C SER A 375 24.72 -26.30 1.21
N GLU A 376 25.58 -26.73 0.29
CA GLU A 376 26.13 -25.87 -0.77
C GLU A 376 25.02 -25.26 -1.66
N ASP A 377 23.96 -26.01 -1.96
CA ASP A 377 22.83 -25.50 -2.75
C ASP A 377 22.03 -24.46 -1.99
N ALA A 378 21.81 -24.64 -0.68
CA ALA A 378 21.16 -23.65 0.17
C ALA A 378 22.01 -22.37 0.28
N ALA A 379 23.34 -22.53 0.40
CA ALA A 379 24.27 -21.42 0.44
C ALA A 379 24.25 -20.61 -0.87
N LYS A 380 24.30 -21.26 -2.02
CA LYS A 380 24.17 -20.58 -3.33
C LYS A 380 22.84 -19.84 -3.47
N SER A 381 21.73 -20.48 -3.06
CA SER A 381 20.40 -19.84 -3.08
C SER A 381 20.33 -18.62 -2.14
N LYS A 382 21.01 -18.67 -0.98
CA LYS A 382 21.10 -17.53 -0.06
C LYS A 382 21.83 -16.35 -0.71
N ILE A 383 22.98 -16.59 -1.37
CA ILE A 383 23.74 -15.56 -2.10
C ILE A 383 22.89 -14.91 -3.20
N GLU A 384 22.17 -15.71 -3.99
CA GLU A 384 21.25 -15.19 -5.01
C GLU A 384 20.14 -14.32 -4.42
N LYS A 385 19.54 -14.74 -3.30
CA LYS A 385 18.50 -13.97 -2.60
C LYS A 385 19.01 -12.62 -2.06
N LEU A 386 20.27 -12.55 -1.65
CA LEU A 386 20.93 -11.31 -1.23
C LEU A 386 21.30 -10.39 -2.40
N GLY A 387 21.10 -10.86 -3.65
CA GLY A 387 21.31 -10.09 -4.87
C GLY A 387 22.64 -10.38 -5.58
N GLY A 388 23.26 -11.52 -5.28
CA GLY A 388 24.52 -11.96 -5.88
C GLY A 388 25.76 -11.27 -5.31
N TYR A 389 26.94 -11.70 -5.76
CA TYR A 389 28.22 -11.20 -5.23
C TYR A 389 28.37 -9.68 -5.38
N ASP A 390 27.85 -9.09 -6.44
CA ASP A 390 27.93 -7.65 -6.65
C ASP A 390 27.33 -6.82 -5.49
N LYS A 391 26.22 -7.29 -4.91
CA LYS A 391 25.61 -6.64 -3.74
C LYS A 391 26.30 -7.01 -2.43
N LEU A 392 26.90 -8.21 -2.33
CA LEU A 392 27.55 -8.66 -1.12
C LEU A 392 28.75 -7.78 -0.74
N TYR A 393 29.50 -7.23 -1.69
CA TYR A 393 30.59 -6.30 -1.40
C TYR A 393 30.08 -5.06 -0.65
N ARG A 394 28.94 -4.54 -1.07
CA ARG A 394 28.31 -3.40 -0.41
C ARG A 394 27.81 -3.75 0.99
N ILE A 395 27.12 -4.88 1.13
CA ILE A 395 26.62 -5.37 2.43
C ILE A 395 27.80 -5.60 3.40
N LYS A 396 28.92 -6.15 2.90
CA LYS A 396 30.14 -6.36 3.68
C LYS A 396 30.73 -5.03 4.18
N LEU A 397 30.85 -4.04 3.30
CA LEU A 397 31.34 -2.70 3.68
C LEU A 397 30.45 -2.06 4.76
N GLU A 398 29.15 -2.11 4.58
CA GLU A 398 28.17 -1.59 5.54
C GLU A 398 28.24 -2.37 6.88
N ALA A 399 28.41 -3.70 6.83
CA ALA A 399 28.53 -4.53 8.03
C ALA A 399 29.81 -4.23 8.82
N ASP A 400 30.93 -4.01 8.16
CA ASP A 400 32.18 -3.68 8.81
C ASP A 400 32.13 -2.28 9.43
N TYR A 401 31.46 -1.32 8.78
CA TYR A 401 31.24 0.01 9.36
C TYR A 401 30.28 -0.04 10.56
N LEU A 402 29.18 -0.80 10.44
CA LEU A 402 28.25 -1.05 11.54
C LEU A 402 28.97 -1.67 12.76
N LYS A 403 29.85 -2.65 12.51
CA LYS A 403 30.66 -3.28 13.55
C LYS A 403 31.55 -2.26 14.26
N LYS A 404 32.21 -1.36 13.51
CA LYS A 404 33.02 -0.28 14.09
C LYS A 404 32.18 0.58 15.04
N LEU A 405 31.05 1.08 14.58
CA LEU A 405 30.18 1.94 15.39
C LEU A 405 29.61 1.20 16.61
N ALA A 406 29.22 -0.07 16.45
CA ALA A 406 28.72 -0.89 17.54
C ALA A 406 29.77 -1.13 18.64
N LEU A 407 31.02 -1.40 18.25
CA LEU A 407 32.12 -1.58 19.22
C LEU A 407 32.46 -0.26 19.93
N GLU A 408 32.53 0.86 19.22
CA GLU A 408 32.70 2.18 19.82
C GLU A 408 31.58 2.49 20.83
N GLY A 409 30.35 2.15 20.49
CA GLY A 409 29.19 2.28 21.37
C GLY A 409 29.23 1.31 22.55
N ALA A 410 29.70 0.08 22.36
CA ALA A 410 29.83 -0.91 23.42
C ALA A 410 30.80 -0.45 24.52
N HIS A 411 31.95 0.13 24.12
CA HIS A 411 32.89 0.69 25.08
C HIS A 411 32.29 1.88 25.86
N LYS A 412 31.42 2.68 25.23
CA LYS A 412 30.71 3.77 25.93
C LYS A 412 29.67 3.26 26.93
N ARG A 413 29.01 2.13 26.63
CA ARG A 413 27.89 1.58 27.41
C ARG A 413 28.37 0.63 28.52
N TYR A 414 29.32 -0.25 28.21
CA TYR A 414 29.76 -1.33 29.08
C TYR A 414 31.18 -1.12 29.66
N GLY A 415 31.88 -0.02 29.29
CA GLY A 415 33.20 0.32 29.74
C GLY A 415 34.34 -0.20 28.85
N GLU A 416 35.56 0.15 29.23
CA GLU A 416 36.79 -0.14 28.45
C GLU A 416 37.03 -1.65 28.25
N VAL A 417 36.65 -2.49 29.23
CA VAL A 417 36.82 -3.95 29.17
C VAL A 417 35.44 -4.59 29.07
N LEU A 418 35.13 -5.12 27.88
CA LEU A 418 33.85 -5.80 27.63
C LEU A 418 33.91 -7.22 28.24
N SER A 419 32.86 -7.64 28.93
CA SER A 419 32.70 -9.02 29.39
C SER A 419 32.57 -9.99 28.18
N GLU A 420 32.89 -11.26 28.42
CA GLU A 420 32.75 -12.31 27.40
C GLU A 420 31.29 -12.38 26.87
N GLU A 421 30.32 -12.32 27.77
CA GLU A 421 28.88 -12.30 27.43
C GLU A 421 28.53 -11.17 26.46
N VAL A 422 28.97 -9.93 26.73
CA VAL A 422 28.72 -8.77 25.84
C VAL A 422 29.40 -8.96 24.50
N GLN A 423 30.65 -9.47 24.47
CA GLN A 423 31.38 -9.69 23.22
C GLN A 423 30.72 -10.75 22.36
N GLU A 424 30.32 -11.88 22.94
CA GLU A 424 29.63 -12.96 22.22
C GLU A 424 28.27 -12.50 21.68
N ARG A 425 27.50 -11.79 22.50
CA ARG A 425 26.19 -11.24 22.10
C ARG A 425 26.30 -10.28 20.91
N ILE A 426 27.21 -9.30 20.98
CA ILE A 426 27.43 -8.34 19.88
C ILE A 426 27.92 -9.05 18.61
N LYS A 427 28.86 -10.01 18.75
CA LYS A 427 29.35 -10.79 17.61
C LYS A 427 28.24 -11.57 16.92
N PHE A 428 27.40 -12.24 17.69
CA PHE A 428 26.25 -12.99 17.19
C PHE A 428 25.26 -12.07 16.47
N GLU A 429 24.83 -10.98 17.11
CA GLU A 429 23.84 -10.07 16.51
C GLU A 429 24.36 -9.43 15.22
N LEU A 430 25.60 -8.95 15.19
CA LEU A 430 26.23 -8.39 13.98
C LEU A 430 26.32 -9.40 12.85
N HIS A 431 26.58 -10.68 13.17
CA HIS A 431 26.59 -11.75 12.17
C HIS A 431 25.20 -11.97 11.57
N ILE A 432 24.14 -12.03 12.39
CA ILE A 432 22.77 -12.17 11.91
C ILE A 432 22.37 -10.97 11.05
N MET A 433 22.61 -9.74 11.51
CA MET A 433 22.30 -8.52 10.74
C MET A 433 22.98 -8.52 9.37
N LYS A 434 24.26 -8.92 9.30
CA LYS A 434 25.04 -9.03 8.06
C LYS A 434 24.49 -10.10 7.12
N THR A 435 24.28 -11.31 7.62
CA THR A 435 23.85 -12.46 6.80
C THR A 435 22.41 -12.38 6.35
N MET A 436 21.58 -11.54 7.00
CA MET A 436 20.23 -11.19 6.55
C MET A 436 20.22 -9.99 5.58
N GLY A 437 21.32 -9.26 5.41
CA GLY A 437 21.45 -8.14 4.48
C GLY A 437 20.94 -6.80 5.01
N PHE A 438 20.87 -6.61 6.34
CA PHE A 438 20.29 -5.42 6.99
C PHE A 438 21.27 -4.38 7.57
N PRO A 439 22.60 -4.42 7.39
CA PRO A 439 23.49 -3.43 8.01
C PRO A 439 23.15 -1.99 7.63
N GLY A 440 22.81 -1.74 6.35
CA GLY A 440 22.44 -0.42 5.86
C GLY A 440 21.19 0.15 6.54
N TYR A 441 20.20 -0.69 6.86
CA TYR A 441 19.01 -0.29 7.60
C TYR A 441 19.36 0.24 9.01
N PHE A 442 20.20 -0.49 9.76
CA PHE A 442 20.63 -0.06 11.10
C PHE A 442 21.46 1.22 11.05
N LEU A 443 22.29 1.38 10.04
CA LEU A 443 23.10 2.59 9.84
C LEU A 443 22.21 3.81 9.60
N ILE A 444 21.17 3.68 8.79
CA ILE A 444 20.23 4.77 8.51
C ILE A 444 19.42 5.13 9.75
N VAL A 445 18.92 4.12 10.49
CA VAL A 445 18.18 4.37 11.74
C VAL A 445 19.06 5.07 12.77
N GLN A 446 20.28 4.61 12.96
CA GLN A 446 21.26 5.25 13.86
C GLN A 446 21.54 6.70 13.44
N ASP A 447 21.70 6.96 12.15
CA ASP A 447 22.06 8.27 11.60
C ASP A 447 20.96 9.32 11.85
N PHE A 448 19.70 9.03 11.55
CA PHE A 448 18.64 10.00 11.80
C PHE A 448 18.32 10.18 13.29
N ILE A 449 18.53 9.14 14.14
CA ILE A 449 18.41 9.27 15.59
C ILE A 449 19.53 10.17 16.14
N ARG A 450 20.78 9.97 15.68
CA ARG A 450 21.90 10.83 16.02
C ARG A 450 21.63 12.28 15.61
N ALA A 451 21.22 12.48 14.37
CA ALA A 451 20.91 13.81 13.86
C ALA A 451 19.77 14.48 14.66
N ALA A 452 18.73 13.74 15.02
CA ALA A 452 17.64 14.24 15.85
C ALA A 452 18.16 14.80 17.20
N ARG A 453 19.02 14.03 17.88
CA ARG A 453 19.56 14.42 19.20
C ARG A 453 20.64 15.50 19.13
N GLU A 454 21.59 15.39 18.20
CA GLU A 454 22.82 16.20 18.17
C GLU A 454 22.70 17.46 17.28
N GLU A 455 21.93 17.39 16.20
CA GLU A 455 21.86 18.48 15.21
C GLU A 455 20.54 19.25 15.27
N LEU A 456 19.42 18.57 15.56
CA LEU A 456 18.09 19.12 15.43
C LEU A 456 17.41 19.49 16.75
N ASP A 457 18.04 19.21 17.89
CA ASP A 457 17.44 19.37 19.24
C ASP A 457 16.04 18.72 19.31
N VAL A 458 15.94 17.45 18.90
CA VAL A 458 14.72 16.65 18.97
C VAL A 458 14.91 15.52 19.96
N SER A 459 14.01 15.42 20.95
CA SER A 459 14.04 14.33 21.91
C SER A 459 13.62 13.02 21.25
N VAL A 460 14.37 11.95 21.54
CA VAL A 460 14.11 10.61 21.03
C VAL A 460 13.86 9.68 22.21
N GLY A 461 12.80 8.89 22.13
CA GLY A 461 12.40 7.93 23.15
C GLY A 461 13.47 6.84 23.41
N PRO A 462 13.34 6.09 24.51
CA PRO A 462 14.30 5.06 24.89
C PRO A 462 14.27 3.81 24.00
N GLY A 463 13.33 3.76 23.06
CA GLY A 463 13.03 2.59 22.25
C GLY A 463 11.86 1.78 22.79
N ARG A 464 11.22 1.03 21.90
CA ARG A 464 10.09 0.18 22.24
C ARG A 464 10.04 -1.05 21.31
N GLY A 465 9.10 -1.95 21.59
CA GLY A 465 8.90 -3.16 20.78
C GLY A 465 10.08 -4.12 20.85
N SER A 466 10.24 -4.93 19.83
CA SER A 466 11.23 -6.01 19.78
C SER A 466 12.68 -5.51 19.65
N ALA A 467 12.89 -4.31 19.11
CA ALA A 467 14.23 -3.73 18.93
C ALA A 467 15.00 -3.53 20.26
N ALA A 468 14.27 -3.39 21.37
CA ALA A 468 14.86 -3.34 22.72
C ALA A 468 15.65 -4.62 23.09
N GLY A 469 15.41 -5.75 22.39
CA GLY A 469 16.16 -7.00 22.58
C GLY A 469 17.54 -7.03 21.91
N SER A 470 17.95 -5.97 21.20
CA SER A 470 19.24 -5.92 20.48
C SER A 470 20.31 -5.15 21.27
N ALA A 471 21.40 -5.82 21.62
CA ALA A 471 22.58 -5.20 22.21
C ALA A 471 23.32 -4.29 21.22
N VAL A 472 23.32 -4.63 19.94
CA VAL A 472 23.85 -3.76 18.87
C VAL A 472 23.03 -2.46 18.76
N ALA A 473 21.70 -2.54 18.79
CA ALA A 473 20.84 -1.35 18.78
C ALA A 473 21.09 -0.45 20.02
N TYR A 474 21.30 -1.06 21.18
CA TYR A 474 21.67 -0.35 22.40
C TYR A 474 23.04 0.34 22.27
N CYS A 475 24.05 -0.36 21.75
CA CYS A 475 25.38 0.21 21.51
C CYS A 475 25.37 1.36 20.51
N LEU A 476 24.56 1.25 19.46
CA LEU A 476 24.39 2.30 18.44
C LEU A 476 23.57 3.51 18.94
N GLY A 477 22.99 3.44 20.14
CA GLY A 477 22.11 4.48 20.69
C GLY A 477 20.72 4.53 20.01
N ILE A 478 20.36 3.51 19.26
CA ILE A 478 18.99 3.35 18.71
C ILE A 478 18.02 3.15 19.87
N THR A 479 18.37 2.28 20.80
CA THR A 479 17.64 2.09 22.06
C THR A 479 18.48 2.51 23.27
N LYS A 480 17.81 2.75 24.41
CA LYS A 480 18.44 3.07 25.70
C LYS A 480 18.19 2.00 26.77
N ILE A 481 17.63 0.87 26.35
CA ILE A 481 17.34 -0.28 27.20
C ILE A 481 18.46 -1.30 26.99
N ASP A 482 19.13 -1.68 28.06
CA ASP A 482 20.19 -2.71 28.04
C ASP A 482 19.53 -4.10 27.98
N PRO A 483 19.57 -4.81 26.83
CA PRO A 483 18.93 -6.10 26.72
C PRO A 483 19.59 -7.20 27.57
N ILE A 484 20.86 -7.04 27.92
CA ILE A 484 21.57 -8.01 28.76
C ILE A 484 21.15 -7.86 30.22
N ALA A 485 21.05 -6.62 30.71
CA ALA A 485 20.61 -6.35 32.10
C ALA A 485 19.13 -6.80 32.32
N TYR A 486 18.30 -6.79 31.30
CA TYR A 486 16.89 -7.19 31.39
C TYR A 486 16.60 -8.58 30.80
N ASP A 487 17.62 -9.35 30.44
CA ASP A 487 17.50 -10.71 29.87
C ASP A 487 16.57 -10.78 28.66
N LEU A 488 16.69 -9.80 27.76
CA LEU A 488 15.85 -9.72 26.54
C LEU A 488 16.46 -10.53 25.39
N LEU A 489 15.59 -11.25 24.68
CA LEU A 489 15.99 -12.14 23.59
C LEU A 489 16.06 -11.39 22.25
N PHE A 490 17.22 -11.47 21.57
CA PHE A 490 17.43 -10.93 20.23
C PHE A 490 16.58 -11.62 19.16
N GLU A 491 16.33 -12.91 19.31
CA GLU A 491 15.56 -13.74 18.38
C GLU A 491 14.09 -13.30 18.26
N ARG A 492 13.58 -12.54 19.23
CA ARG A 492 12.26 -11.90 19.13
C ARG A 492 12.27 -10.71 18.16
N PHE A 493 13.41 -10.09 17.96
CA PHE A 493 13.61 -8.95 17.07
C PHE A 493 14.01 -9.40 15.66
N LEU A 494 15.07 -10.21 15.53
CA LEU A 494 15.53 -10.77 14.27
C LEU A 494 15.71 -12.27 14.38
N ASN A 495 15.03 -13.02 13.54
CA ASN A 495 15.14 -14.47 13.50
C ASN A 495 15.42 -14.90 12.05
N PRO A 496 16.57 -15.56 11.78
CA PRO A 496 16.93 -16.04 10.44
C PRO A 496 15.92 -17.03 9.84
N ASP A 497 15.17 -17.75 10.69
CA ASP A 497 14.15 -18.70 10.27
C ASP A 497 12.82 -18.02 9.86
N ARG A 498 12.62 -16.79 10.28
CA ARG A 498 11.52 -15.93 9.86
C ARG A 498 12.05 -14.85 8.93
N ILE A 499 11.69 -14.92 7.66
CA ILE A 499 11.98 -13.86 6.68
C ILE A 499 11.01 -12.70 6.98
N SER A 500 11.27 -11.96 8.06
CA SER A 500 10.58 -10.70 8.36
C SER A 500 11.60 -9.57 8.34
N LEU A 501 11.20 -8.43 7.79
CA LEU A 501 11.98 -7.20 7.87
C LEU A 501 12.11 -6.76 9.33
N PRO A 502 13.25 -6.16 9.74
CA PRO A 502 13.33 -5.51 11.03
C PRO A 502 12.36 -4.33 11.06
N ASP A 503 11.61 -4.21 12.14
CA ASP A 503 10.71 -3.08 12.38
C ASP A 503 11.19 -2.34 13.63
N ILE A 504 11.74 -1.13 13.41
CA ILE A 504 12.23 -0.27 14.48
C ILE A 504 11.34 0.96 14.56
N ASP A 505 10.44 0.95 15.53
CA ASP A 505 9.63 2.11 15.88
C ASP A 505 10.47 3.14 16.62
N VAL A 506 10.50 4.38 16.13
CA VAL A 506 11.23 5.47 16.79
C VAL A 506 10.27 6.57 17.22
N ASP A 507 10.24 6.83 18.52
CA ASP A 507 9.46 7.91 19.11
C ASP A 507 10.28 9.21 19.12
N PHE A 508 9.75 10.27 18.51
CA PHE A 508 10.28 11.64 18.57
C PHE A 508 9.33 12.54 19.35
N ASP A 509 9.84 13.64 19.92
CA ASP A 509 8.93 14.66 20.40
C ASP A 509 8.06 15.19 19.26
N ASP A 510 6.77 15.41 19.55
CA ASP A 510 5.76 15.75 18.56
C ASP A 510 6.08 17.08 17.83
N ASP A 511 6.69 18.04 18.55
CA ASP A 511 7.05 19.34 18.02
C ASP A 511 8.29 19.28 17.11
N GLY A 512 9.19 18.30 17.34
CA GLY A 512 10.43 18.14 16.60
C GLY A 512 10.40 17.16 15.43
N ARG A 513 9.41 16.27 15.39
CA ARG A 513 9.32 15.19 14.40
C ARG A 513 9.41 15.71 12.94
N GLY A 514 8.75 16.82 12.62
CA GLY A 514 8.78 17.42 11.29
C GLY A 514 10.20 17.81 10.84
N ARG A 515 11.03 18.30 11.76
CA ARG A 515 12.44 18.63 11.47
C ARG A 515 13.26 17.40 11.09
N VAL A 516 13.00 16.26 11.75
CA VAL A 516 13.69 15.01 11.42
C VAL A 516 13.30 14.52 10.04
N LEU A 517 12.01 14.56 9.70
CA LEU A 517 11.52 14.16 8.37
C LEU A 517 12.11 15.03 7.25
N ASN A 518 12.20 16.34 7.47
CA ASN A 518 12.82 17.26 6.50
C ASN A 518 14.31 16.94 6.33
N TRP A 519 15.04 16.73 7.44
CA TRP A 519 16.43 16.35 7.38
C TRP A 519 16.67 15.03 6.62
N VAL A 520 15.82 14.01 6.86
CA VAL A 520 15.86 12.74 6.14
C VAL A 520 15.63 12.96 4.64
N THR A 521 14.63 13.77 4.29
CA THR A 521 14.31 14.08 2.89
C THR A 521 15.44 14.81 2.19
N GLU A 522 16.07 15.78 2.86
CA GLU A 522 17.23 16.51 2.33
C GLU A 522 18.46 15.59 2.17
N LYS A 523 18.71 14.74 3.15
CA LYS A 523 19.91 13.88 3.16
C LYS A 523 19.83 12.73 2.16
N TYR A 524 18.70 12.06 2.09
CA TYR A 524 18.54 10.85 1.26
C TYR A 524 17.99 11.13 -0.14
N GLY A 525 17.43 12.32 -0.38
CA GLY A 525 16.89 12.76 -1.67
C GLY A 525 15.37 12.82 -1.70
N GLN A 526 14.84 13.92 -2.23
CA GLN A 526 13.39 14.17 -2.32
C GLN A 526 12.67 13.12 -3.18
N GLU A 527 13.34 12.54 -4.17
CA GLU A 527 12.82 11.51 -5.06
C GLU A 527 12.83 10.11 -4.43
N LYS A 528 13.50 9.95 -3.28
CA LYS A 528 13.69 8.66 -2.58
C LYS A 528 12.90 8.56 -1.30
N VAL A 529 12.33 9.65 -0.81
CA VAL A 529 11.60 9.70 0.45
C VAL A 529 10.14 10.03 0.18
N ALA A 530 9.22 9.18 0.63
CA ALA A 530 7.79 9.43 0.53
C ALA A 530 7.05 9.00 1.79
N HIS A 531 6.00 9.74 2.12
CA HIS A 531 5.04 9.32 3.12
C HIS A 531 4.15 8.20 2.59
N ILE A 532 3.57 7.41 3.48
CA ILE A 532 2.63 6.36 3.12
C ILE A 532 1.21 6.93 3.10
N ILE A 533 0.43 6.56 2.09
CA ILE A 533 -0.98 6.91 1.99
C ILE A 533 -1.82 6.14 3.01
N THR A 534 -2.95 6.73 3.40
CA THR A 534 -4.03 6.04 4.09
C THR A 534 -5.34 6.32 3.37
N TYR A 535 -6.26 5.36 3.43
CA TYR A 535 -7.59 5.50 2.85
C TYR A 535 -8.63 5.59 3.95
N GLY A 536 -9.30 6.75 4.03
CA GLY A 536 -10.46 6.94 4.88
C GLY A 536 -11.67 6.27 4.23
N THR A 537 -12.34 5.35 4.93
CA THR A 537 -13.53 4.67 4.45
C THR A 537 -14.80 5.20 5.09
N MET A 538 -15.94 4.98 4.44
CA MET A 538 -17.27 5.30 4.98
C MET A 538 -17.61 4.27 6.08
N ALA A 539 -17.14 4.52 7.31
CA ALA A 539 -17.51 3.72 8.47
C ALA A 539 -19.01 3.85 8.76
N THR A 540 -19.58 2.92 9.52
CA THR A 540 -21.02 2.77 9.78
C THR A 540 -21.75 4.09 10.08
N LYS A 541 -21.30 4.85 11.09
CA LYS A 541 -21.93 6.13 11.48
C LYS A 541 -21.77 7.20 10.39
N LEU A 542 -20.62 7.20 9.68
CA LEU A 542 -20.36 8.16 8.60
C LEU A 542 -21.21 7.84 7.36
N ALA A 543 -21.37 6.57 7.00
CA ALA A 543 -22.22 6.15 5.89
C ALA A 543 -23.68 6.58 6.11
N ILE A 544 -24.22 6.42 7.33
CA ILE A 544 -25.56 6.89 7.68
C ILE A 544 -25.66 8.42 7.53
N LYS A 545 -24.68 9.19 8.05
CA LYS A 545 -24.70 10.65 7.97
C LYS A 545 -24.59 11.17 6.53
N ASP A 546 -23.71 10.58 5.75
CA ASP A 546 -23.48 10.99 4.35
C ASP A 546 -24.73 10.73 3.48
N VAL A 547 -25.35 9.54 3.59
CA VAL A 547 -26.58 9.23 2.86
C VAL A 547 -27.76 10.09 3.36
N ALA A 548 -27.90 10.25 4.68
CA ALA A 548 -28.94 11.12 5.28
C ALA A 548 -28.85 12.55 4.74
N ARG A 549 -27.64 13.09 4.63
CA ARG A 549 -27.41 14.45 4.12
C ARG A 549 -27.90 14.62 2.69
N VAL A 550 -27.52 13.74 1.77
CA VAL A 550 -27.90 13.87 0.35
C VAL A 550 -29.40 13.61 0.10
N GLN A 551 -30.06 12.87 1.01
CA GLN A 551 -31.48 12.60 0.98
C GLN A 551 -32.32 13.63 1.77
N LYS A 552 -31.66 14.59 2.44
CA LYS A 552 -32.30 15.60 3.29
C LYS A 552 -33.09 15.00 4.47
N LEU A 553 -32.63 13.85 5.00
CA LEU A 553 -33.12 13.36 6.29
C LEU A 553 -32.75 14.40 7.36
N PRO A 554 -33.69 14.82 8.26
CA PRO A 554 -33.37 15.77 9.31
C PRO A 554 -32.16 15.36 10.14
N LEU A 555 -31.28 16.32 10.46
CA LEU A 555 -30.05 16.06 11.22
C LEU A 555 -30.30 15.37 12.56
N SER A 556 -31.41 15.72 13.24
CA SER A 556 -31.83 15.08 14.48
C SER A 556 -32.10 13.60 14.34
N GLU A 557 -32.71 13.17 13.22
CA GLU A 557 -32.95 11.76 12.91
C GLU A 557 -31.64 11.04 12.55
N SER A 558 -30.79 11.66 11.74
CA SER A 558 -29.47 11.15 11.43
C SER A 558 -28.62 10.93 12.70
N ASP A 559 -28.60 11.89 13.59
CA ASP A 559 -27.90 11.80 14.88
C ASP A 559 -28.53 10.74 15.80
N ARG A 560 -29.85 10.61 15.81
CA ARG A 560 -30.54 9.52 16.52
C ARG A 560 -30.10 8.15 16.03
N LEU A 561 -30.10 7.93 14.71
CA LEU A 561 -29.65 6.68 14.12
C LEU A 561 -28.18 6.37 14.48
N CYS A 562 -27.30 7.36 14.39
CA CYS A 562 -25.89 7.19 14.75
C CYS A 562 -25.66 6.84 16.23
N LYS A 563 -26.50 7.37 17.14
CA LYS A 563 -26.45 7.02 18.57
C LYS A 563 -26.93 5.61 18.86
N LEU A 564 -27.80 5.06 18.04
CA LEU A 564 -28.25 3.65 18.15
C LEU A 564 -27.20 2.65 17.70
N VAL A 565 -26.21 3.07 16.89
CA VAL A 565 -25.11 2.20 16.46
C VAL A 565 -24.18 1.96 17.64
N PRO A 566 -24.06 0.72 18.14
CA PRO A 566 -23.18 0.40 19.27
C PRO A 566 -21.72 0.57 18.90
N ASP A 567 -20.87 0.83 19.87
CA ASP A 567 -19.42 0.90 19.63
C ASP A 567 -18.80 -0.50 19.45
N LYS A 568 -19.39 -1.55 20.04
CA LYS A 568 -18.95 -2.92 19.95
C LYS A 568 -20.15 -3.89 19.95
N ILE A 569 -20.07 -4.95 19.16
CA ILE A 569 -21.03 -6.04 19.12
C ILE A 569 -20.31 -7.31 19.61
N PRO A 570 -20.81 -8.04 20.63
CA PRO A 570 -20.17 -9.28 21.09
C PRO A 570 -20.00 -10.28 19.94
N ASP A 571 -18.81 -10.86 19.83
CA ASP A 571 -18.43 -11.93 18.89
C ASP A 571 -18.68 -11.64 17.40
N LYS A 572 -18.89 -10.37 17.04
CA LYS A 572 -19.13 -9.93 15.65
C LYS A 572 -18.36 -8.67 15.32
N LYS A 573 -17.90 -8.60 14.06
CA LYS A 573 -17.33 -7.36 13.51
C LYS A 573 -18.40 -6.26 13.53
N MET A 574 -18.00 -5.04 13.96
CA MET A 574 -18.85 -3.86 13.87
C MET A 574 -19.03 -3.47 12.40
N ASN A 575 -20.25 -3.55 11.90
CA ASN A 575 -20.71 -3.03 10.62
C ASN A 575 -22.22 -2.79 10.68
N LEU A 576 -22.78 -2.09 9.72
CA LEU A 576 -24.19 -1.73 9.70
C LEU A 576 -25.13 -2.95 9.65
N PRO A 577 -24.91 -3.99 8.84
CA PRO A 577 -25.73 -5.19 8.87
C PRO A 577 -25.78 -5.87 10.24
N ASN A 578 -24.64 -6.01 10.91
CA ASN A 578 -24.58 -6.60 12.25
C ASN A 578 -25.20 -5.69 13.30
N ALA A 579 -25.04 -4.36 13.19
CA ALA A 579 -25.68 -3.40 14.07
C ALA A 579 -27.21 -3.43 13.94
N ILE A 580 -27.74 -3.52 12.73
CA ILE A 580 -29.18 -3.68 12.47
C ILE A 580 -29.67 -4.99 13.09
N ALA A 581 -28.97 -6.09 12.88
CA ALA A 581 -29.36 -7.39 13.48
C ALA A 581 -29.32 -7.39 15.02
N TYR A 582 -28.52 -6.52 15.63
CA TYR A 582 -28.35 -6.44 17.08
C TYR A 582 -29.28 -5.43 17.76
N VAL A 583 -29.67 -4.33 17.09
CA VAL A 583 -30.43 -3.22 17.65
C VAL A 583 -31.85 -3.15 17.07
N PRO A 584 -32.92 -3.45 17.86
CA PRO A 584 -34.30 -3.48 17.36
C PRO A 584 -34.77 -2.16 16.72
N GLU A 585 -34.32 -1.01 17.21
CA GLU A 585 -34.68 0.30 16.68
C GLU A 585 -34.07 0.53 15.28
N LEU A 586 -32.88 -0.01 14.99
CA LEU A 586 -32.29 0.01 13.66
C LEU A 586 -33.03 -0.93 12.70
N GLN A 587 -33.50 -2.09 13.18
CA GLN A 587 -34.37 -2.99 12.40
C GLN A 587 -35.69 -2.27 12.03
N ALA A 588 -36.30 -1.56 12.99
CA ALA A 588 -37.49 -0.77 12.72
C ALA A 588 -37.26 0.36 11.69
N ALA A 589 -36.08 0.98 11.72
CA ALA A 589 -35.70 2.00 10.73
C ALA A 589 -35.51 1.41 9.33
N GLU A 590 -34.95 0.20 9.21
CA GLU A 590 -34.77 -0.51 7.93
C GLU A 590 -36.09 -0.80 7.20
N VAL A 591 -37.15 -1.07 7.93
CA VAL A 591 -38.49 -1.37 7.40
C VAL A 591 -39.48 -0.22 7.60
N SER A 592 -39.00 0.97 7.89
CA SER A 592 -39.82 2.15 8.14
C SER A 592 -40.80 2.47 6.99
N PRO A 593 -42.03 2.87 7.27
CA PRO A 593 -42.94 3.38 6.26
C PRO A 593 -42.49 4.71 5.65
N ASP A 594 -41.65 5.49 6.36
CA ASP A 594 -40.99 6.67 5.82
C ASP A 594 -39.90 6.25 4.82
N PRO A 595 -40.07 6.56 3.51
CA PRO A 595 -39.15 6.15 2.48
C PRO A 595 -37.76 6.78 2.65
N ILE A 596 -37.66 8.03 3.17
CA ILE A 596 -36.38 8.70 3.36
C ILE A 596 -35.57 7.99 4.44
N LEU A 597 -36.19 7.64 5.56
CA LEU A 597 -35.56 6.92 6.65
C LEU A 597 -35.14 5.51 6.23
N ARG A 598 -36.04 4.75 5.60
CA ARG A 598 -35.78 3.40 5.11
C ARG A 598 -34.63 3.40 4.10
N ASP A 599 -34.69 4.28 3.11
CA ASP A 599 -33.69 4.36 2.03
C ASP A 599 -32.33 4.85 2.58
N THR A 600 -32.31 5.65 3.64
CA THR A 600 -31.05 6.04 4.32
C THR A 600 -30.33 4.80 4.86
N ILE A 601 -31.01 3.92 5.57
CA ILE A 601 -30.42 2.67 6.07
C ILE A 601 -29.99 1.75 4.93
N LYS A 602 -30.88 1.57 3.93
CA LYS A 602 -30.61 0.71 2.75
C LYS A 602 -29.33 1.11 2.03
N TYR A 603 -29.19 2.37 1.66
CA TYR A 603 -28.05 2.84 0.89
C TYR A 603 -26.79 3.06 1.72
N ALA A 604 -26.94 3.37 3.01
CA ALA A 604 -25.81 3.37 3.93
C ALA A 604 -25.16 1.98 4.03
N LYS A 605 -25.95 0.89 4.04
CA LYS A 605 -25.42 -0.50 4.00
C LYS A 605 -24.63 -0.77 2.73
N MET A 606 -25.07 -0.24 1.58
CA MET A 606 -24.42 -0.45 0.29
C MET A 606 -23.11 0.37 0.14
N LEU A 607 -23.03 1.52 0.81
CA LEU A 607 -21.88 2.42 0.75
C LEU A 607 -20.90 2.25 1.92
N GLU A 608 -21.28 1.51 2.97
CA GLU A 608 -20.40 1.24 4.10
C GLU A 608 -19.11 0.55 3.62
N GLY A 609 -17.96 1.05 4.06
CA GLY A 609 -16.65 0.54 3.67
C GLY A 609 -16.09 1.12 2.37
N ASN A 610 -16.88 1.87 1.59
CA ASN A 610 -16.39 2.53 0.38
C ASN A 610 -15.33 3.58 0.72
N VAL A 611 -14.30 3.70 -0.12
CA VAL A 611 -13.26 4.71 0.07
C VAL A 611 -13.86 6.11 -0.13
N ARG A 612 -13.59 7.00 0.81
CA ARG A 612 -14.14 8.35 0.84
C ARG A 612 -13.11 9.44 0.56
N ASN A 613 -11.91 9.27 1.09
CA ASN A 613 -10.81 10.22 0.93
C ASN A 613 -9.46 9.55 1.17
N THR A 614 -8.42 10.21 0.71
CA THR A 614 -7.03 9.86 1.06
C THR A 614 -6.56 10.68 2.26
N GLY A 615 -5.61 10.15 2.97
CA GLY A 615 -4.85 10.80 4.02
C GLY A 615 -3.38 10.42 3.94
N VAL A 616 -2.59 10.97 4.85
CA VAL A 616 -1.19 10.61 5.02
C VAL A 616 -1.05 9.81 6.32
N HIS A 617 -0.31 8.71 6.28
CA HIS A 617 -0.05 7.90 7.46
C HIS A 617 0.67 8.73 8.52
N ALA A 618 0.24 8.59 9.76
CA ALA A 618 0.75 9.42 10.86
C ALA A 618 2.26 9.29 11.10
N CYS A 619 2.83 8.11 10.81
CA CYS A 619 4.18 7.73 11.20
C CYS A 619 5.01 7.20 10.05
N GLY A 620 4.44 6.35 9.20
CA GLY A 620 5.15 5.59 8.19
C GLY A 620 5.73 6.44 7.06
N THR A 621 7.01 6.28 6.84
CA THR A 621 7.77 6.93 5.77
C THR A 621 8.61 5.88 5.06
N ILE A 622 8.71 5.96 3.75
CA ILE A 622 9.57 5.12 2.93
C ILE A 622 10.86 5.88 2.63
N ILE A 623 11.99 5.22 2.83
CA ILE A 623 13.30 5.67 2.33
C ILE A 623 13.76 4.63 1.33
N CYS A 624 13.77 4.97 0.05
CA CYS A 624 14.13 4.08 -1.04
C CYS A 624 15.60 4.24 -1.44
N ARG A 625 16.20 3.19 -1.99
CA ARG A 625 17.54 3.23 -2.57
C ARG A 625 17.58 4.08 -3.84
N ASP A 626 16.57 3.91 -4.68
CA ASP A 626 16.43 4.53 -6.00
C ASP A 626 15.28 5.56 -5.99
N ASP A 627 14.98 6.16 -7.13
CA ASP A 627 13.74 6.93 -7.30
C ASP A 627 12.55 6.04 -6.97
N ILE A 628 11.71 6.47 -6.04
CA ILE A 628 10.58 5.67 -5.54
C ILE A 628 9.60 5.29 -6.65
N THR A 629 9.51 6.12 -7.71
CA THR A 629 8.68 5.85 -8.89
C THR A 629 9.24 4.78 -9.81
N ASP A 630 10.40 4.22 -9.53
CA ASP A 630 10.87 3.00 -10.18
C ASP A 630 10.15 1.75 -9.65
N TRP A 631 9.52 1.85 -8.48
CA TRP A 631 8.93 0.74 -7.74
C TRP A 631 7.43 0.85 -7.53
N VAL A 632 6.94 2.02 -7.11
CA VAL A 632 5.53 2.24 -6.80
C VAL A 632 5.05 3.59 -7.32
N PRO A 633 3.75 3.72 -7.68
CA PRO A 633 3.18 5.00 -8.04
C PRO A 633 3.10 5.92 -6.83
N VAL A 634 3.31 7.22 -7.06
CA VAL A 634 3.18 8.25 -6.04
C VAL A 634 2.11 9.28 -6.38
N SER A 635 1.58 9.90 -5.35
CA SER A 635 0.72 11.07 -5.38
C SER A 635 1.34 12.19 -4.56
N THR A 636 0.64 13.30 -4.40
CA THR A 636 1.08 14.43 -3.58
C THR A 636 0.01 14.78 -2.55
N ALA A 637 0.44 15.21 -1.38
CA ALA A 637 -0.41 15.80 -0.35
C ALA A 637 0.22 17.13 0.12
N ASP A 638 -0.60 18.03 0.67
CA ASP A 638 -0.10 19.25 1.26
C ASP A 638 0.37 18.99 2.70
N ASP A 639 1.59 19.39 3.02
CA ASP A 639 2.05 19.45 4.38
C ASP A 639 1.25 20.52 5.13
N LYS A 640 0.67 20.17 6.25
CA LYS A 640 -0.19 21.07 7.04
C LYS A 640 0.58 22.18 7.75
N GLU A 641 1.87 21.97 8.01
CA GLU A 641 2.73 22.91 8.72
C GLU A 641 3.41 23.89 7.76
N THR A 642 3.96 23.39 6.65
CA THR A 642 4.71 24.20 5.70
C THR A 642 3.88 24.68 4.50
N GLY A 643 2.78 23.98 4.19
CA GLY A 643 1.97 24.19 2.98
C GLY A 643 2.65 23.70 1.69
N GLU A 644 3.81 23.06 1.81
CA GLU A 644 4.53 22.48 0.66
C GLU A 644 3.94 21.14 0.24
N LYS A 645 4.21 20.73 -1.00
CA LYS A 645 3.81 19.43 -1.51
C LYS A 645 4.82 18.37 -1.06
N MET A 646 4.31 17.31 -0.43
CA MET A 646 5.08 16.12 -0.09
C MET A 646 4.72 14.95 -0.99
N LEU A 647 5.67 14.06 -1.27
CA LEU A 647 5.43 12.80 -1.95
C LEU A 647 4.70 11.82 -1.02
N VAL A 648 3.68 11.15 -1.56
CA VAL A 648 2.91 10.13 -0.86
C VAL A 648 2.78 8.92 -1.78
N THR A 649 3.07 7.72 -1.28
CA THR A 649 2.88 6.49 -2.05
C THR A 649 1.41 6.27 -2.38
N GLN A 650 1.11 5.60 -3.49
CA GLN A 650 -0.28 5.23 -3.81
C GLN A 650 -0.70 3.90 -3.20
N TYR A 651 0.24 3.09 -2.72
CA TYR A 651 -0.05 1.86 -1.98
C TYR A 651 0.05 2.11 -0.48
N GLU A 652 -0.91 1.57 0.27
CA GLU A 652 -0.98 1.77 1.72
C GLU A 652 0.01 0.89 2.51
N GLY A 653 0.21 1.24 3.79
CA GLY A 653 1.18 0.59 4.66
C GLY A 653 1.00 -0.92 4.83
N SER A 654 -0.24 -1.42 4.76
CA SER A 654 -0.53 -2.85 4.90
C SER A 654 -0.01 -3.72 3.76
N VAL A 655 0.27 -3.13 2.59
CA VAL A 655 0.65 -3.86 1.38
C VAL A 655 1.95 -3.36 0.72
N ILE A 656 2.48 -2.23 1.18
CA ILE A 656 3.64 -1.60 0.52
C ILE A 656 4.93 -2.41 0.68
N GLU A 657 5.09 -3.11 1.80
CA GLU A 657 6.28 -3.91 2.07
C GLU A 657 6.41 -5.10 1.13
N ASP A 658 5.30 -5.64 0.62
CA ASP A 658 5.32 -6.68 -0.42
C ASP A 658 6.03 -6.21 -1.70
N THR A 659 6.02 -4.90 -1.99
CA THR A 659 6.72 -4.32 -3.14
C THR A 659 8.24 -4.18 -2.93
N GLY A 660 8.75 -4.66 -1.80
CA GLY A 660 10.16 -4.58 -1.42
C GLY A 660 10.56 -3.27 -0.74
N LEU A 661 9.69 -2.28 -0.69
CA LEU A 661 9.97 -1.02 0.00
C LEU A 661 9.89 -1.19 1.51
N ILE A 662 10.79 -0.53 2.23
CA ILE A 662 10.90 -0.65 3.67
C ILE A 662 10.25 0.56 4.33
N LYS A 663 9.29 0.27 5.19
CA LYS A 663 8.63 1.26 6.02
C LYS A 663 9.52 1.59 7.22
N MET A 664 9.64 2.86 7.54
CA MET A 664 10.25 3.38 8.76
C MET A 664 9.22 4.22 9.51
N ASP A 665 9.01 3.90 10.78
CA ASP A 665 7.99 4.57 11.60
C ASP A 665 8.59 5.70 12.45
N PHE A 666 8.29 6.94 12.06
CA PHE A 666 8.63 8.17 12.77
C PHE A 666 7.43 8.60 13.63
N LEU A 667 7.39 8.15 14.86
CA LEU A 667 6.25 8.38 15.75
C LEU A 667 6.40 9.72 16.49
N GLY A 668 5.37 10.57 16.43
CA GLY A 668 5.29 11.77 17.26
C GLY A 668 4.66 11.46 18.61
N LEU A 669 5.39 11.67 19.70
CA LEU A 669 4.93 11.39 21.05
C LEU A 669 4.89 12.67 21.89
N LYS A 670 3.68 13.18 22.20
CA LYS A 670 3.47 14.37 23.03
C LYS A 670 4.12 14.27 24.41
N THR A 671 4.20 13.07 24.96
CA THR A 671 4.84 12.85 26.25
C THR A 671 6.31 13.24 26.24
N LEU A 672 7.02 13.01 25.12
CA LEU A 672 8.41 13.44 24.98
C LEU A 672 8.54 14.97 24.95
N SER A 673 7.62 15.68 24.26
CA SER A 673 7.55 17.15 24.29
C SER A 673 7.31 17.67 25.72
N ILE A 674 6.40 17.05 26.46
CA ILE A 674 6.10 17.40 27.86
C ILE A 674 7.33 17.18 28.75
N ILE A 675 8.02 16.05 28.59
CA ILE A 675 9.25 15.75 29.36
C ILE A 675 10.33 16.78 29.05
N LYS A 676 10.56 17.07 27.76
CA LYS A 676 11.55 18.07 27.31
C LYS A 676 11.29 19.42 27.96
N GLU A 677 10.04 19.91 27.88
CA GLU A 677 9.65 21.19 28.50
C GLU A 677 9.79 21.15 30.02
N ALA A 678 9.45 20.05 30.69
CA ALA A 678 9.63 19.88 32.12
C ALA A 678 11.10 19.99 32.55
N VAL A 679 12.00 19.34 31.80
CA VAL A 679 13.46 19.40 32.04
C VAL A 679 13.97 20.84 31.85
N GLU A 680 13.53 21.55 30.80
CA GLU A 680 13.88 22.96 30.58
C GLU A 680 13.36 23.86 31.74
N ASN A 681 12.12 23.64 32.16
CA ASN A 681 11.55 24.40 33.30
C ASN A 681 12.30 24.17 34.62
N ILE A 682 12.76 22.94 34.86
CA ILE A 682 13.61 22.63 36.03
C ILE A 682 14.94 23.37 35.92
N LYS A 683 15.57 23.35 34.74
CA LYS A 683 16.82 24.08 34.50
C LYS A 683 16.65 25.59 34.73
N HIS A 684 15.60 26.20 34.21
CA HIS A 684 15.32 27.62 34.38
C HIS A 684 14.95 27.99 35.81
N SER A 685 14.15 27.19 36.50
CA SER A 685 13.67 27.52 37.84
C SER A 685 14.62 27.17 38.96
N LYS A 686 15.43 26.09 38.82
CA LYS A 686 16.28 25.54 39.86
C LYS A 686 17.76 25.52 39.48
N GLY A 687 18.13 25.81 38.22
CA GLY A 687 19.50 25.72 37.73
C GLY A 687 20.04 24.28 37.64
N ILE A 688 19.17 23.27 37.75
CA ILE A 688 19.54 21.86 37.67
C ILE A 688 19.43 21.40 36.24
N VAL A 689 20.51 20.84 35.67
CA VAL A 689 20.51 20.13 34.40
C VAL A 689 20.21 18.68 34.70
N LEU A 690 19.01 18.25 34.34
CA LEU A 690 18.55 16.88 34.53
C LEU A 690 18.76 16.08 33.25
N ASP A 691 19.51 14.97 33.35
CA ASP A 691 19.55 13.95 32.29
C ASP A 691 18.44 12.94 32.59
N ILE A 692 17.42 12.91 31.72
CA ILE A 692 16.25 12.05 31.91
C ILE A 692 16.61 10.56 31.76
N ASP A 693 17.69 10.24 31.05
CA ASP A 693 18.13 8.87 30.85
C ASP A 693 18.88 8.28 32.05
N GLU A 694 19.35 9.16 32.94
CA GLU A 694 20.07 8.78 34.17
C GLU A 694 19.22 8.90 35.45
N VAL A 695 17.89 9.14 35.27
CA VAL A 695 16.96 9.17 36.40
C VAL A 695 16.84 7.77 37.00
N ASP A 696 16.91 7.71 38.34
CA ASP A 696 16.70 6.46 39.08
C ASP A 696 15.27 5.92 38.82
N ILE A 697 15.20 4.78 38.18
CA ILE A 697 13.95 4.09 37.86
C ILE A 697 13.39 3.30 39.03
N GLU A 698 14.15 3.15 40.16
CA GLU A 698 13.71 2.41 41.34
C GLU A 698 13.14 3.34 42.43
N ASP A 699 12.64 4.53 42.05
CA ASP A 699 12.08 5.49 43.01
C ASP A 699 10.77 4.96 43.65
N PRO A 700 10.77 4.70 44.97
CA PRO A 700 9.62 4.13 45.66
C PRO A 700 8.36 5.01 45.61
N VAL A 701 8.55 6.34 45.57
CA VAL A 701 7.40 7.29 45.51
C VAL A 701 6.70 7.20 44.19
N THR A 702 7.42 6.98 43.10
CA THR A 702 6.86 6.77 41.79
C THR A 702 6.11 5.44 41.73
N TYR A 703 6.64 4.38 42.32
CA TYR A 703 5.93 3.09 42.37
C TYR A 703 4.67 3.17 43.22
N GLU A 704 4.64 3.89 44.35
CA GLU A 704 3.42 4.12 45.12
C GLU A 704 2.34 4.85 44.29
N LEU A 705 2.74 5.85 43.49
CA LEU A 705 1.83 6.55 42.60
C LEU A 705 1.18 5.59 41.57
N TYR A 706 1.96 4.66 41.00
CA TYR A 706 1.45 3.66 40.06
C TYR A 706 0.55 2.63 40.76
N SER A 707 0.92 2.11 41.90
CA SER A 707 0.14 1.15 42.70
C SER A 707 -1.22 1.75 43.10
N ASP A 708 -1.27 3.01 43.47
CA ASP A 708 -2.50 3.73 43.77
C ASP A 708 -3.37 4.00 42.54
N GLY A 709 -2.85 3.75 41.32
CA GLY A 709 -3.50 4.08 40.06
C GLY A 709 -3.73 5.58 39.84
N ARG A 710 -2.90 6.44 40.48
CA ARG A 710 -2.93 7.92 40.32
C ARG A 710 -2.12 8.34 39.09
N THR A 711 -2.39 7.72 37.94
CA THR A 711 -1.56 7.78 36.74
C THR A 711 -2.14 8.66 35.61
N ILE A 712 -2.99 9.63 35.96
CA ILE A 712 -3.46 10.63 35.00
C ILE A 712 -2.26 11.44 34.48
N GLY A 713 -2.14 11.54 33.14
CA GLY A 713 -1.03 12.23 32.47
C GLY A 713 0.24 11.39 32.31
N THR A 714 0.26 10.13 32.74
CA THR A 714 1.36 9.22 32.48
C THR A 714 1.13 8.43 31.20
N PHE A 715 2.20 8.25 30.39
CA PHE A 715 2.09 7.58 29.08
C PHE A 715 1.54 6.15 29.24
N GLN A 716 0.50 5.82 28.45
CA GLN A 716 -0.19 4.52 28.38
C GLN A 716 -0.94 4.07 29.64
N PHE A 717 -0.75 4.72 30.80
CA PHE A 717 -1.36 4.30 32.07
C PHE A 717 -2.50 5.23 32.57
N GLU A 718 -2.86 6.25 31.78
CA GLU A 718 -3.85 7.28 32.21
C GLU A 718 -5.31 6.88 32.05
N SER A 719 -5.63 5.82 31.27
CA SER A 719 -7.02 5.41 31.09
C SER A 719 -7.62 4.81 32.37
N ALA A 720 -8.92 4.98 32.57
CA ALA A 720 -9.63 4.45 33.73
C ALA A 720 -9.48 2.91 33.86
N GLY A 721 -9.39 2.20 32.73
CA GLY A 721 -9.12 0.76 32.69
C GLY A 721 -7.72 0.43 33.24
N MET A 722 -6.68 1.13 32.75
CA MET A 722 -5.32 0.91 33.23
C MET A 722 -5.14 1.28 34.69
N GLN A 723 -5.72 2.40 35.14
CA GLN A 723 -5.72 2.77 36.56
C GLN A 723 -6.37 1.71 37.44
N LYS A 724 -7.45 1.07 36.95
CA LYS A 724 -8.08 -0.06 37.65
C LYS A 724 -7.15 -1.26 37.72
N TYR A 725 -6.51 -1.63 36.62
CA TYR A 725 -5.58 -2.77 36.58
C TYR A 725 -4.37 -2.54 37.52
N LEU A 726 -3.80 -1.35 37.55
CA LEU A 726 -2.68 -1.03 38.45
C LEU A 726 -3.06 -1.24 39.92
N ARG A 727 -4.26 -0.77 40.34
CA ARG A 727 -4.77 -1.01 41.71
C ARG A 727 -5.05 -2.48 42.00
N GLU A 728 -5.46 -3.27 41.00
CA GLU A 728 -5.70 -4.70 41.16
C GLU A 728 -4.40 -5.51 41.19
N LEU A 729 -3.34 -5.06 40.50
CA LEU A 729 -2.01 -5.68 40.53
C LEU A 729 -1.33 -5.57 41.91
N GLU A 730 -1.63 -4.53 42.69
CA GLU A 730 -1.16 -4.44 44.08
C GLU A 730 -1.65 -5.65 44.88
N HIS A 731 -2.91 -6.05 44.72
CA HIS A 731 -3.43 -7.25 45.36
C HIS A 731 -2.86 -8.56 44.76
N ALA A 732 -2.46 -8.57 43.48
CA ALA A 732 -1.81 -9.72 42.86
C ALA A 732 -0.40 -9.94 43.38
N HIS A 733 0.32 -8.89 43.83
CA HIS A 733 1.64 -9.02 44.47
C HIS A 733 1.55 -9.85 45.74
N ASP A 734 0.52 -9.68 46.55
CA ASP A 734 0.23 -10.52 47.71
C ASP A 734 -0.05 -11.99 47.31
N TYR A 735 -0.63 -12.21 46.14
CA TYR A 735 -0.89 -13.54 45.58
C TYR A 735 0.37 -14.23 45.02
N LEU A 736 1.32 -13.46 44.45
CA LEU A 736 2.58 -13.94 43.89
C LEU A 736 3.61 -14.31 44.96
N LEU A 737 3.43 -13.82 46.21
CA LEU A 737 4.24 -14.21 47.37
C LEU A 737 3.97 -15.65 47.85
N TYR A 738 2.93 -16.31 47.36
CA TYR A 738 2.62 -17.73 47.66
C TYR A 738 2.83 -18.57 46.39
N PRO A 739 4.01 -19.21 46.22
CA PRO A 739 4.35 -20.01 45.04
C PRO A 739 3.34 -21.11 44.69
N GLU A 740 2.64 -21.62 45.74
CA GLU A 740 1.56 -22.62 45.61
C GLU A 740 0.31 -22.13 44.85
N ASN A 741 0.14 -20.81 44.64
CA ASN A 741 -0.94 -20.20 43.90
C ASN A 741 -0.61 -19.97 42.39
N ILE A 742 0.65 -20.19 41.99
CA ILE A 742 1.10 -20.05 40.63
C ILE A 742 1.00 -21.43 39.95
N GLY A 743 -0.06 -21.65 39.20
CA GLY A 743 -0.15 -22.81 38.33
C GLY A 743 0.89 -22.77 37.20
N GLU A 744 1.31 -23.91 36.68
CA GLU A 744 2.37 -24.10 35.66
C GLU A 744 2.17 -23.33 34.32
N ASN A 745 1.12 -22.51 34.19
CA ASN A 745 0.71 -21.85 32.95
C ASN A 745 0.39 -20.35 33.12
N LEU A 746 1.18 -19.58 33.88
CA LEU A 746 1.07 -18.12 33.85
C LEU A 746 2.01 -17.55 32.74
N SER A 747 1.56 -17.60 31.49
CA SER A 747 2.11 -16.75 30.45
C SER A 747 1.28 -15.46 30.40
N LEU A 748 1.84 -14.34 30.79
CA LEU A 748 1.34 -13.02 30.45
C LEU A 748 1.58 -12.81 28.95
N ASP A 749 0.59 -13.13 28.14
CA ASP A 749 0.62 -12.92 26.71
C ASP A 749 0.36 -11.43 26.42
N GLU A 750 1.27 -10.76 25.70
CA GLU A 750 1.14 -9.37 25.25
C GLU A 750 -0.16 -9.11 24.50
N THR A 751 -0.81 -10.14 23.94
CA THR A 751 -2.10 -10.07 23.26
C THR A 751 -3.26 -9.66 24.19
N CYS A 752 -3.16 -9.84 25.49
CA CYS A 752 -4.18 -9.38 26.44
C CYS A 752 -4.15 -7.88 26.69
N LEU A 753 -3.03 -7.20 26.44
CA LEU A 753 -2.87 -5.75 26.65
C LEU A 753 -3.24 -4.91 25.41
N SER A 754 -3.29 -5.51 24.22
CA SER A 754 -3.57 -4.81 22.95
C SER A 754 -5.06 -4.76 22.56
N ASN A 755 -5.94 -5.46 23.25
CA ASN A 755 -7.38 -5.58 22.94
C ASN A 755 -8.32 -5.01 24.02
N GLY A 756 -7.82 -4.12 24.88
CA GLY A 756 -8.61 -3.42 25.88
C GLY A 756 -9.10 -2.05 25.41
#